data_23a046b422f2b93b542989c8a9a26673
#
_entry.id   23a046b422f2b93b542989c8a9a26673
#
_cell.length_a   1.000
_cell.length_b   1.000
_cell.length_c   1.000
_cell.angle_alpha   90.00
_cell.angle_beta   90.00
_cell.angle_gamma   90.00
#
_symmetry.space_group_name_H-M   'P 1'
#
loop_
_entity.id
_entity.type
_entity.pdbx_description
1 polymer ?
#
loop_
_entity_poly.entity_id
_entity_poly.type
_entity_poly.pdbx_seq_one_letter_code
_entity_poly.pdbx_strand_id
1 'polypeptide(L)'
;ICTEPYSDTSLSKEFSLFPFPLSDFQKYSIEAINSGNHILVTAHTGSGKTVCAEYAILHYVSLGKKVIYTSPIKALSNQKFCDLKKKFPDISFGILTGDITDNPTADVLIMTTEILRNRLKREKFDSSDTVTSKFTLDIENDLGCVIFDEVHYFSDKHRGVVWEETLMFLPSTIALVMLSASINNPETFAKWIEDRYKDNREKDVYLASTNHRIVPLTHYGYMCIGKGELAYMKEKHKSDYEKYHNNLDKFLLLKNDDFSFNLNNVKIIKDIKSHIYKSKIHVNQSFAINTLINKLKEENMLPAIFFILSRKNIEKYAFMIEQNMYEDDSTTSFTIEKKCESILRNGIANYKEFLMLPEYQSMITLLKKGIAIHHAGILPILREMVEILLSEGLLKVLLCSETFAVGLNMPVKTTVLTSLSKFDGSGDRQLYSSEYLQMAGRAGRRGHDIVGHVIHMNNLFEMPENHEYNLLMNGKPQTLCSKYHMSFDSIMLNNSKSTTNIDELTSLSGNSFATVAIQSNITRMCDDINRLTLEHGSLIKPTKYDDNVMTEYNEYIKLMASVSQNKRNKMVKQLQKKKDNIVDLDNCLKYQDKNKKFDEEISLLEENINLQKNTFSDQIANYVDMLIEYGFIEDSKLTMLGDIALLIQEVPNIVMSKLLVMCDNFKDLSTVDLIMLFSVYNNTRLLDDKFTIPDRLNFKLTDTLRTLDALHISVTNQALERQIVAFDGEINYNMLCIEEWLDVTTSDEAIQFLHKIKCEYGLSLGDFSKAAMKIINIGLEMTNVAIKIHDVELEHKLSTIGSLIEKFVVTNQSLYVT
;
A
#
# COMPACT_ATOMS: atom_id res chain seq x y z
N ILE A 1 7.12 10.70 -25.08
CA ILE A 1 6.88 9.24 -24.94
C ILE A 1 7.92 8.52 -25.81
N CYS A 2 8.70 7.62 -25.19
CA CYS A 2 9.80 6.88 -25.82
C CYS A 2 9.29 5.54 -26.36
N THR A 3 8.77 5.53 -27.57
CA THR A 3 8.17 4.33 -28.21
C THR A 3 9.03 3.74 -29.32
N GLU A 4 9.90 4.55 -29.92
CA GLU A 4 10.77 4.13 -31.01
C GLU A 4 12.03 3.41 -30.49
N PRO A 5 12.65 2.51 -31.29
CA PRO A 5 13.95 1.96 -30.94
C PRO A 5 15.00 3.07 -30.78
N TYR A 6 15.82 2.95 -29.73
CA TYR A 6 16.85 3.96 -29.45
C TYR A 6 17.96 3.90 -30.49
N SER A 7 18.22 5.01 -31.18
CA SER A 7 19.16 5.07 -32.30
C SER A 7 20.33 6.04 -32.09
N ASP A 8 20.30 6.90 -31.05
CA ASP A 8 21.37 7.86 -30.80
C ASP A 8 22.61 7.16 -30.22
N THR A 9 23.78 7.51 -30.72
CA THR A 9 25.08 6.97 -30.31
C THR A 9 25.91 7.95 -29.49
N SER A 10 25.41 9.16 -29.25
CA SER A 10 26.12 10.23 -28.55
C SER A 10 26.53 9.82 -27.11
N LEU A 11 25.71 9.00 -26.46
CA LEU A 11 25.91 8.51 -25.08
C LEU A 11 26.54 7.09 -25.01
N SER A 12 27.27 6.66 -26.04
CA SER A 12 27.91 5.34 -26.06
C SER A 12 28.90 5.13 -24.91
N LYS A 13 29.50 6.20 -24.41
CA LYS A 13 30.43 6.18 -23.28
C LYS A 13 29.70 5.87 -21.97
N GLU A 14 28.55 6.47 -21.74
CA GLU A 14 27.67 6.27 -20.60
C GLU A 14 27.10 4.86 -20.63
N PHE A 15 26.71 4.35 -21.80
CA PHE A 15 26.20 2.98 -21.94
C PHE A 15 27.28 1.93 -21.64
N SER A 16 28.56 2.23 -21.91
CA SER A 16 29.68 1.32 -21.63
C SER A 16 30.01 1.14 -20.13
N LEU A 17 29.40 1.96 -19.25
CA LEU A 17 29.50 1.77 -17.79
C LEU A 17 28.88 0.45 -17.32
N PHE A 18 28.00 -0.14 -18.14
CA PHE A 18 27.33 -1.40 -17.80
C PHE A 18 27.91 -2.55 -18.63
N PRO A 19 28.23 -3.70 -17.98
CA PRO A 19 28.89 -4.84 -18.63
C PRO A 19 27.95 -5.68 -19.50
N PHE A 20 26.75 -5.20 -19.81
CA PHE A 20 25.72 -5.90 -20.60
C PHE A 20 25.00 -4.92 -21.53
N PRO A 21 24.40 -5.40 -22.62
CA PRO A 21 23.63 -4.55 -23.53
C PRO A 21 22.39 -3.99 -22.83
N LEU A 22 22.22 -2.66 -22.96
CA LEU A 22 21.08 -1.95 -22.42
C LEU A 22 19.88 -2.06 -23.36
N SER A 23 18.69 -2.20 -22.78
CA SER A 23 17.42 -2.09 -23.51
C SER A 23 17.08 -0.62 -23.82
N ASP A 24 16.18 -0.41 -24.79
CA ASP A 24 15.86 0.95 -25.24
C ASP A 24 15.33 1.84 -24.11
N PHE A 25 14.44 1.32 -23.23
CA PHE A 25 13.95 2.11 -22.10
C PHE A 25 15.08 2.52 -21.12
N GLN A 26 16.13 1.69 -20.97
CA GLN A 26 17.29 2.03 -20.14
C GLN A 26 18.13 3.12 -20.80
N LYS A 27 18.33 3.06 -22.12
CA LYS A 27 19.04 4.08 -22.89
C LYS A 27 18.32 5.44 -22.85
N TYR A 28 17.02 5.47 -23.08
CA TYR A 28 16.20 6.68 -22.92
C TYR A 28 16.24 7.23 -21.49
N SER A 29 16.28 6.35 -20.50
CA SER A 29 16.41 6.80 -19.10
C SER A 29 17.77 7.46 -18.84
N ILE A 30 18.86 6.91 -19.37
CA ILE A 30 20.20 7.47 -19.27
C ILE A 30 20.25 8.84 -19.98
N GLU A 31 19.65 8.97 -21.14
CA GLU A 31 19.56 10.24 -21.88
C GLU A 31 18.81 11.30 -21.07
N ALA A 32 17.62 10.97 -20.54
CA ALA A 32 16.83 11.89 -19.72
C ALA A 32 17.59 12.37 -18.48
N ILE A 33 18.25 11.43 -17.77
CA ILE A 33 19.04 11.74 -16.57
C ILE A 33 20.24 12.61 -16.94
N ASN A 34 20.98 12.29 -18.00
CA ASN A 34 22.14 13.03 -18.45
C ASN A 34 21.79 14.46 -18.88
N SER A 35 20.61 14.67 -19.41
CA SER A 35 20.06 15.98 -19.78
C SER A 35 19.38 16.71 -18.61
N GLY A 36 19.39 16.15 -17.41
CA GLY A 36 18.77 16.72 -16.23
C GLY A 36 17.24 16.72 -16.22
N ASN A 37 16.59 15.94 -17.10
CA ASN A 37 15.14 15.84 -17.24
C ASN A 37 14.52 14.85 -16.25
N HIS A 38 13.19 14.90 -16.08
CA HIS A 38 12.44 13.90 -15.34
C HIS A 38 12.24 12.64 -16.18
N ILE A 39 12.22 11.47 -15.53
CA ILE A 39 11.95 10.19 -16.21
C ILE A 39 10.93 9.35 -15.43
N LEU A 40 9.90 8.86 -16.12
CA LEU A 40 9.00 7.82 -15.64
C LEU A 40 9.27 6.53 -16.41
N VAL A 41 9.74 5.51 -15.70
CA VAL A 41 9.99 4.17 -16.25
C VAL A 41 8.87 3.24 -15.80
N THR A 42 8.16 2.65 -16.75
CA THR A 42 7.16 1.62 -16.47
C THR A 42 7.58 0.32 -17.15
N ALA A 43 7.90 -0.68 -16.36
CA ALA A 43 8.39 -1.95 -16.85
C ALA A 43 8.11 -3.09 -15.85
N HIS A 44 7.94 -4.30 -16.36
CA HIS A 44 7.71 -5.46 -15.50
C HIS A 44 8.82 -5.68 -14.47
N THR A 45 8.49 -6.36 -13.38
CA THR A 45 9.49 -6.80 -12.38
C THR A 45 10.53 -7.71 -13.07
N GLY A 46 11.81 -7.50 -12.76
CA GLY A 46 12.91 -8.24 -13.38
C GLY A 46 13.40 -7.69 -14.74
N SER A 47 12.82 -6.60 -15.27
CA SER A 47 13.28 -5.97 -16.53
C SER A 47 14.59 -5.16 -16.39
N GLY A 48 15.07 -4.93 -15.17
CA GLY A 48 16.30 -4.18 -14.94
C GLY A 48 16.12 -2.67 -14.75
N LYS A 49 14.98 -2.23 -14.19
CA LYS A 49 14.71 -0.82 -13.82
C LYS A 49 15.77 -0.21 -12.91
N THR A 50 16.38 -1.02 -12.04
CA THR A 50 17.42 -0.57 -11.10
C THR A 50 18.62 0.08 -11.80
N VAL A 51 18.93 -0.31 -13.05
CA VAL A 51 19.99 0.31 -13.86
C VAL A 51 19.78 1.82 -14.03
N CYS A 52 18.53 2.26 -14.18
CA CYS A 52 18.21 3.68 -14.32
C CYS A 52 18.53 4.45 -13.02
N ALA A 53 18.22 3.86 -11.86
CA ALA A 53 18.57 4.43 -10.55
C ALA A 53 20.09 4.43 -10.33
N GLU A 54 20.78 3.35 -10.66
CA GLU A 54 22.22 3.22 -10.54
C GLU A 54 22.96 4.28 -11.37
N TYR A 55 22.48 4.50 -12.61
CA TYR A 55 23.05 5.58 -13.45
C TYR A 55 22.78 6.96 -12.84
N ALA A 56 21.58 7.22 -12.33
CA ALA A 56 21.27 8.49 -11.68
C ALA A 56 22.19 8.77 -10.48
N ILE A 57 22.47 7.76 -9.66
CA ILE A 57 23.43 7.87 -8.55
C ILE A 57 24.81 8.25 -9.08
N LEU A 58 25.34 7.49 -10.06
CA LEU A 58 26.68 7.78 -10.62
C LEU A 58 26.76 9.17 -11.24
N HIS A 59 25.74 9.56 -12.00
CA HIS A 59 25.71 10.85 -12.69
C HIS A 59 25.68 12.02 -11.71
N TYR A 60 24.72 12.08 -10.78
CA TYR A 60 24.58 13.24 -9.89
C TYR A 60 25.68 13.33 -8.83
N VAL A 61 26.17 12.20 -8.30
CA VAL A 61 27.34 12.21 -7.40
C VAL A 61 28.58 12.71 -8.12
N SER A 62 28.79 12.35 -9.40
CA SER A 62 29.92 12.89 -10.19
C SER A 62 29.85 14.39 -10.41
N LEU A 63 28.66 14.99 -10.34
CA LEU A 63 28.41 16.43 -10.39
C LEU A 63 28.55 17.12 -9.01
N GLY A 64 28.91 16.38 -7.96
CA GLY A 64 29.00 16.89 -6.59
C GLY A 64 27.61 17.15 -5.94
N LYS A 65 26.55 16.56 -6.48
CA LYS A 65 25.19 16.68 -5.95
C LYS A 65 24.81 15.43 -5.16
N LYS A 66 23.97 15.62 -4.14
CA LYS A 66 23.40 14.51 -3.37
C LYS A 66 22.21 13.88 -4.09
N VAL A 67 21.96 12.60 -3.78
CA VAL A 67 20.84 11.82 -4.32
C VAL A 67 20.02 11.26 -3.17
N ILE A 68 18.70 11.37 -3.26
CA ILE A 68 17.79 10.68 -2.37
C ILE A 68 17.17 9.49 -3.11
N TYR A 69 17.23 8.30 -2.51
CA TYR A 69 16.55 7.10 -2.98
C TYR A 69 15.41 6.78 -2.04
N THR A 70 14.17 6.89 -2.52
CA THR A 70 12.99 6.56 -1.71
C THR A 70 12.39 5.20 -2.08
N SER A 71 11.91 4.48 -1.07
CA SER A 71 11.19 3.23 -1.24
C SER A 71 9.95 3.15 -0.35
N PRO A 72 8.95 2.31 -0.71
CA PRO A 72 7.68 2.26 0.03
C PRO A 72 7.75 1.58 1.39
N ILE A 73 8.77 0.77 1.66
CA ILE A 73 8.88 -0.03 2.88
C ILE A 73 10.31 -0.09 3.41
N LYS A 74 10.46 -0.11 4.75
CA LYS A 74 11.75 -0.14 5.46
C LYS A 74 12.64 -1.31 5.00
N ALA A 75 12.09 -2.51 4.84
CA ALA A 75 12.86 -3.69 4.42
C ALA A 75 13.52 -3.50 3.04
N LEU A 76 12.81 -2.86 2.10
CA LEU A 76 13.37 -2.54 0.78
C LEU A 76 14.47 -1.49 0.88
N SER A 77 14.30 -0.45 1.73
CA SER A 77 15.35 0.55 1.99
C SER A 77 16.60 -0.12 2.53
N ASN A 78 16.48 -1.01 3.53
CA ASN A 78 17.59 -1.73 4.13
C ASN A 78 18.33 -2.60 3.10
N GLN A 79 17.59 -3.37 2.29
CA GLN A 79 18.17 -4.19 1.22
C GLN A 79 18.90 -3.32 0.19
N LYS A 80 18.26 -2.25 -0.30
CA LYS A 80 18.86 -1.34 -1.28
C LYS A 80 20.13 -0.68 -0.76
N PHE A 81 20.14 -0.29 0.51
CA PHE A 81 21.34 0.25 1.17
C PHE A 81 22.50 -0.76 1.11
N CYS A 82 22.25 -2.00 1.51
CA CYS A 82 23.27 -3.06 1.46
C CYS A 82 23.76 -3.33 0.03
N ASP A 83 22.83 -3.49 -0.92
CA ASP A 83 23.17 -3.82 -2.31
C ASP A 83 23.95 -2.71 -3.00
N LEU A 84 23.53 -1.44 -2.85
CA LEU A 84 24.18 -0.29 -3.47
C LEU A 84 25.54 0.03 -2.82
N LYS A 85 25.66 -0.04 -1.49
CA LYS A 85 26.92 0.12 -0.76
C LYS A 85 27.96 -0.91 -1.18
N LYS A 86 27.55 -2.18 -1.39
CA LYS A 86 28.45 -3.23 -1.91
C LYS A 86 28.85 -2.98 -3.38
N LYS A 87 27.93 -2.48 -4.19
CA LYS A 87 28.14 -2.28 -5.61
C LYS A 87 29.02 -1.06 -5.92
N PHE A 88 28.91 -0.02 -5.13
CA PHE A 88 29.60 1.26 -5.32
C PHE A 88 30.41 1.64 -4.06
N PRO A 89 31.53 0.95 -3.80
CA PRO A 89 32.31 1.16 -2.58
C PRO A 89 32.93 2.55 -2.45
N ASP A 90 33.10 3.27 -3.56
CA ASP A 90 33.67 4.62 -3.61
C ASP A 90 32.65 5.74 -3.35
N ILE A 91 31.36 5.42 -3.25
CA ILE A 91 30.28 6.37 -2.97
C ILE A 91 29.83 6.20 -1.52
N SER A 92 29.65 7.33 -0.82
CA SER A 92 29.13 7.30 0.54
C SER A 92 27.60 7.11 0.52
N PHE A 93 27.13 6.11 1.28
CA PHE A 93 25.71 5.80 1.45
C PHE A 93 25.28 6.02 2.89
N GLY A 94 24.08 6.56 3.06
CA GLY A 94 23.39 6.68 4.34
C GLY A 94 21.99 6.11 4.26
N ILE A 95 21.44 5.73 5.42
CA ILE A 95 20.07 5.22 5.53
C ILE A 95 19.31 5.95 6.63
N LEU A 96 18.08 6.34 6.30
CA LEU A 96 17.15 7.00 7.21
C LEU A 96 15.80 6.29 7.14
N THR A 97 15.45 5.57 8.19
CA THR A 97 14.14 4.95 8.38
C THR A 97 13.58 5.37 9.74
N GLY A 98 12.33 5.02 10.06
CA GLY A 98 11.76 5.34 11.37
C GLY A 98 12.57 4.78 12.55
N ASP A 99 13.31 3.68 12.33
CA ASP A 99 14.02 2.96 13.39
C ASP A 99 15.55 3.12 13.28
N ILE A 100 16.09 3.41 12.08
CA ILE A 100 17.52 3.40 11.81
C ILE A 100 17.95 4.73 11.21
N THR A 101 19.03 5.29 11.74
CA THR A 101 19.75 6.44 11.18
C THR A 101 21.23 6.10 11.13
N ASP A 102 21.76 5.95 9.91
CA ASP A 102 23.19 5.73 9.69
C ASP A 102 23.69 6.69 8.60
N ASN A 103 24.82 7.36 8.83
CA ASN A 103 25.49 8.31 7.93
C ASN A 103 24.53 9.32 7.26
N PRO A 104 23.85 10.22 8.01
CA PRO A 104 22.83 11.13 7.46
C PRO A 104 23.42 12.23 6.54
N THR A 105 24.73 12.36 6.45
CA THR A 105 25.43 13.34 5.61
C THR A 105 25.95 12.78 4.29
N ALA A 106 25.73 11.50 4.02
CA ALA A 106 26.20 10.78 2.84
C ALA A 106 25.79 11.44 1.51
N ASP A 107 26.50 11.09 0.43
CA ASP A 107 26.18 11.54 -0.93
C ASP A 107 24.87 10.95 -1.44
N VAL A 108 24.57 9.72 -1.05
CA VAL A 108 23.34 9.03 -1.38
C VAL A 108 22.60 8.66 -0.10
N LEU A 109 21.39 9.17 0.05
CA LEU A 109 20.54 8.92 1.21
C LEU A 109 19.37 8.02 0.82
N ILE A 110 19.32 6.84 1.41
CA ILE A 110 18.23 5.90 1.22
C ILE A 110 17.23 6.07 2.35
N MET A 111 15.97 6.29 2.03
CA MET A 111 14.93 6.54 3.04
C MET A 111 13.56 6.07 2.61
N THR A 112 12.64 5.97 3.57
CA THR A 112 11.23 5.80 3.22
C THR A 112 10.63 7.14 2.77
N THR A 113 9.61 7.08 1.93
CA THR A 113 8.97 8.28 1.35
C THR A 113 8.36 9.17 2.44
N GLU A 114 7.90 8.59 3.56
CA GLU A 114 7.37 9.31 4.71
C GLU A 114 8.38 10.28 5.31
N ILE A 115 9.65 9.87 5.41
CA ILE A 115 10.72 10.72 5.98
C ILE A 115 10.99 11.92 5.05
N LEU A 116 11.08 11.66 3.75
CA LEU A 116 11.26 12.74 2.77
C LEU A 116 10.09 13.72 2.80
N ARG A 117 8.85 13.21 2.78
CA ARG A 117 7.63 14.02 2.88
C ARG A 117 7.66 14.94 4.10
N ASN A 118 7.96 14.37 5.27
CA ASN A 118 7.97 15.12 6.53
C ASN A 118 9.03 16.22 6.52
N ARG A 119 10.20 15.96 5.91
CA ARG A 119 11.24 16.97 5.74
C ARG A 119 10.80 18.10 4.82
N LEU A 120 10.26 17.76 3.63
CA LEU A 120 9.77 18.74 2.66
C LEU A 120 8.63 19.61 3.22
N LYS A 121 7.72 19.01 3.97
CA LYS A 121 6.67 19.75 4.68
C LYS A 121 7.24 20.79 5.63
N ARG A 122 8.19 20.39 6.46
CA ARG A 122 8.84 21.32 7.43
C ARG A 122 9.56 22.45 6.72
N GLU A 123 10.35 22.15 5.71
CA GLU A 123 11.11 23.16 4.96
C GLU A 123 10.18 24.15 4.23
N LYS A 124 9.06 23.67 3.69
CA LYS A 124 8.08 24.51 3.03
C LYS A 124 7.30 25.40 4.00
N PHE A 125 6.96 24.89 5.19
CA PHE A 125 6.03 25.52 6.11
C PHE A 125 6.64 25.98 7.43
N ASP A 126 7.84 25.54 7.81
CA ASP A 126 8.52 25.94 9.06
C ASP A 126 9.79 26.75 8.78
N SER A 127 9.83 27.96 9.29
CA SER A 127 10.99 28.85 9.20
C SER A 127 11.83 28.89 10.50
N SER A 128 11.46 28.10 11.52
CA SER A 128 12.17 28.09 12.79
C SER A 128 13.30 27.05 12.81
N ASP A 129 14.55 27.52 12.94
CA ASP A 129 15.76 26.71 13.07
C ASP A 129 15.87 25.87 14.36
N THR A 130 14.78 25.72 15.13
CA THR A 130 14.84 25.27 16.53
C THR A 130 14.63 23.78 16.74
N VAL A 131 14.34 22.96 15.72
CA VAL A 131 14.24 21.52 15.89
C VAL A 131 15.46 20.84 15.32
N THR A 132 16.25 20.22 16.18
CA THR A 132 17.38 19.33 15.88
C THR A 132 16.96 18.21 14.95
N SER A 133 16.82 18.49 13.64
CA SER A 133 16.67 17.44 12.66
C SER A 133 18.00 16.71 12.54
N LYS A 134 18.01 15.41 12.78
CA LYS A 134 19.17 14.53 12.54
C LYS A 134 19.68 14.57 11.08
N PHE A 135 19.07 15.40 10.24
CA PHE A 135 19.26 15.47 8.81
C PHE A 135 19.33 16.93 8.37
N THR A 136 20.55 17.37 8.05
CA THR A 136 20.87 18.74 7.56
C THR A 136 21.20 18.68 6.07
N LEU A 137 20.20 18.64 5.19
CA LEU A 137 20.38 18.73 3.74
C LEU A 137 19.71 20.01 3.25
N ASP A 138 20.45 20.83 2.53
CA ASP A 138 19.90 21.92 1.74
C ASP A 138 19.30 21.32 0.46
N ILE A 139 17.96 21.20 0.45
CA ILE A 139 17.25 20.54 -0.66
C ILE A 139 17.41 21.35 -1.95
N GLU A 140 17.43 22.66 -1.90
CA GLU A 140 17.52 23.50 -3.11
C GLU A 140 18.92 23.49 -3.70
N ASN A 141 19.98 23.55 -2.87
CA ASN A 141 21.34 23.73 -3.34
C ASN A 141 22.11 22.41 -3.48
N ASP A 142 21.92 21.43 -2.59
CA ASP A 142 22.72 20.21 -2.56
C ASP A 142 22.09 19.05 -3.33
N LEU A 143 20.74 18.97 -3.36
CA LEU A 143 20.03 17.84 -3.94
C LEU A 143 19.94 17.95 -5.47
N GLY A 144 20.44 16.96 -6.19
CA GLY A 144 20.37 16.89 -7.65
C GLY A 144 19.20 16.05 -8.15
N CYS A 145 18.89 14.96 -7.43
CA CYS A 145 17.92 13.97 -7.90
C CYS A 145 17.21 13.28 -6.74
N VAL A 146 15.92 12.96 -6.97
CA VAL A 146 15.17 12.03 -6.12
C VAL A 146 14.74 10.83 -6.96
N ILE A 147 15.12 9.65 -6.51
CA ILE A 147 14.73 8.38 -7.10
C ILE A 147 13.53 7.82 -6.32
N PHE A 148 12.42 7.65 -7.01
CA PHE A 148 11.20 7.02 -6.48
C PHE A 148 11.13 5.58 -6.98
N ASP A 149 11.40 4.61 -6.12
CA ASP A 149 11.26 3.19 -6.47
C ASP A 149 9.84 2.70 -6.12
N GLU A 150 9.24 1.90 -6.99
CA GLU A 150 7.90 1.34 -6.87
C GLU A 150 6.76 2.41 -6.84
N VAL A 151 6.80 3.36 -7.78
CA VAL A 151 5.82 4.48 -7.87
C VAL A 151 4.35 4.03 -7.88
N HIS A 152 4.05 2.79 -8.27
CA HIS A 152 2.67 2.27 -8.23
C HIS A 152 2.05 2.25 -6.82
N TYR A 153 2.85 2.38 -5.75
CA TYR A 153 2.37 2.64 -4.39
C TYR A 153 1.65 3.99 -4.21
N PHE A 154 1.76 4.87 -5.20
CA PHE A 154 0.96 6.10 -5.28
C PHE A 154 -0.55 5.86 -5.13
N SER A 155 -1.04 4.68 -5.50
CA SER A 155 -2.44 4.28 -5.34
C SER A 155 -2.74 3.43 -4.10
N ASP A 156 -1.75 3.24 -3.21
CA ASP A 156 -1.95 2.52 -1.96
C ASP A 156 -2.91 3.28 -1.04
N LYS A 157 -3.81 2.55 -0.38
CA LYS A 157 -4.88 3.14 0.45
C LYS A 157 -4.34 4.02 1.58
N HIS A 158 -3.23 3.61 2.21
CA HIS A 158 -2.69 4.27 3.40
C HIS A 158 -1.47 5.16 3.08
N ARG A 159 -0.69 4.80 2.06
CA ARG A 159 0.57 5.47 1.72
C ARG A 159 0.49 6.38 0.50
N GLY A 160 -0.54 6.26 -0.32
CA GLY A 160 -0.68 7.03 -1.56
C GLY A 160 -0.60 8.54 -1.34
N VAL A 161 -1.22 9.04 -0.26
CA VAL A 161 -1.17 10.46 0.11
C VAL A 161 0.27 10.94 0.33
N VAL A 162 1.09 10.13 1.01
CA VAL A 162 2.51 10.44 1.28
C VAL A 162 3.30 10.60 -0.02
N TRP A 163 3.09 9.73 -0.98
CA TRP A 163 3.73 9.78 -2.29
C TRP A 163 3.33 11.03 -3.07
N GLU A 164 2.04 11.33 -3.07
CA GLU A 164 1.50 12.49 -3.77
C GLU A 164 1.99 13.80 -3.17
N GLU A 165 1.91 13.95 -1.84
CA GLU A 165 2.42 15.12 -1.12
C GLU A 165 3.93 15.30 -1.36
N THR A 166 4.72 14.21 -1.33
CA THR A 166 6.16 14.29 -1.58
C THR A 166 6.45 14.86 -2.97
N LEU A 167 5.77 14.34 -3.99
CA LEU A 167 5.89 14.86 -5.35
C LEU A 167 5.41 16.31 -5.45
N MET A 168 4.37 16.70 -4.73
CA MET A 168 3.84 18.07 -4.70
C MET A 168 4.77 19.09 -4.02
N PHE A 169 5.56 18.66 -3.05
CA PHE A 169 6.42 19.56 -2.28
C PHE A 169 7.84 19.69 -2.85
N LEU A 170 8.30 18.75 -3.68
CA LEU A 170 9.63 18.81 -4.28
C LEU A 170 9.79 20.05 -5.19
N PRO A 171 10.90 20.80 -5.08
CA PRO A 171 11.22 21.89 -5.99
C PRO A 171 11.35 21.42 -7.45
N SER A 172 11.03 22.29 -8.41
CA SER A 172 11.11 22.00 -9.86
C SER A 172 12.56 21.82 -10.35
N THR A 173 13.53 22.35 -9.62
CA THR A 173 14.96 22.23 -9.93
C THR A 173 15.50 20.81 -9.77
N ILE A 174 14.82 19.94 -9.00
CA ILE A 174 15.29 18.59 -8.67
C ILE A 174 14.80 17.61 -9.73
N ALA A 175 15.70 16.79 -10.27
CA ALA A 175 15.35 15.75 -11.22
C ALA A 175 14.61 14.58 -10.54
N LEU A 176 13.57 14.07 -11.19
CA LEU A 176 12.78 12.93 -10.69
C LEU A 176 13.08 11.70 -11.53
N VAL A 177 13.52 10.63 -10.89
CA VAL A 177 13.69 9.30 -11.49
C VAL A 177 12.64 8.37 -10.88
N MET A 178 11.56 8.15 -11.60
CA MET A 178 10.38 7.43 -11.14
C MET A 178 10.34 6.03 -11.74
N LEU A 179 10.49 5.00 -10.90
CA LEU A 179 10.53 3.60 -11.31
C LEU A 179 9.25 2.90 -10.88
N SER A 180 8.54 2.29 -11.79
CA SER A 180 7.28 1.60 -11.53
C SER A 180 7.22 0.21 -12.16
N ALA A 181 6.43 -0.67 -11.57
CA ALA A 181 5.87 -1.79 -12.31
C ALA A 181 4.99 -1.27 -13.45
N SER A 182 4.53 -2.17 -14.33
CA SER A 182 3.58 -1.76 -15.37
C SER A 182 2.33 -1.14 -14.75
N ILE A 183 1.97 0.04 -15.22
CA ILE A 183 0.75 0.79 -14.84
C ILE A 183 -0.10 1.06 -16.08
N ASN A 184 -1.40 1.17 -15.88
CA ASN A 184 -2.32 1.51 -16.95
C ASN A 184 -2.33 3.05 -17.12
N ASN A 185 -2.32 3.51 -18.35
CA ASN A 185 -2.31 4.94 -18.73
C ASN A 185 -1.20 5.76 -18.04
N PRO A 186 0.09 5.37 -18.17
CA PRO A 186 1.20 6.10 -17.54
C PRO A 186 1.34 7.53 -18.07
N GLU A 187 0.81 7.80 -19.27
CA GLU A 187 0.79 9.12 -19.90
C GLU A 187 0.07 10.16 -19.05
N THR A 188 -1.04 9.78 -18.41
CA THR A 188 -1.80 10.68 -17.55
C THR A 188 -0.99 11.14 -16.35
N PHE A 189 -0.23 10.22 -15.74
CA PHE A 189 0.64 10.54 -14.62
C PHE A 189 1.86 11.37 -15.06
N ALA A 190 2.49 11.01 -16.17
CA ALA A 190 3.61 11.79 -16.74
C ALA A 190 3.17 13.22 -17.08
N LYS A 191 1.96 13.37 -17.66
CA LYS A 191 1.35 14.67 -17.97
C LYS A 191 1.09 15.50 -16.72
N TRP A 192 0.60 14.89 -15.64
CA TRP A 192 0.42 15.59 -14.37
C TRP A 192 1.75 16.11 -13.82
N ILE A 193 2.83 15.32 -13.86
CA ILE A 193 4.16 15.79 -13.46
C ILE A 193 4.63 16.95 -14.35
N GLU A 194 4.45 16.87 -15.68
CA GLU A 194 4.79 17.94 -16.62
C GLU A 194 4.00 19.22 -16.33
N ASP A 195 2.66 19.11 -16.17
CA ASP A 195 1.77 20.23 -15.97
C ASP A 195 2.05 20.99 -14.68
N ARG A 196 2.55 20.28 -13.66
CA ARG A 196 2.90 20.85 -12.37
C ARG A 196 4.05 21.87 -12.44
N TYR A 197 4.93 21.73 -13.41
CA TYR A 197 6.12 22.60 -13.57
C TYR A 197 6.00 23.57 -14.76
N LYS A 198 4.78 23.82 -15.26
CA LYS A 198 4.54 24.65 -16.46
C LYS A 198 5.09 26.06 -16.38
N ASP A 199 5.05 26.66 -15.21
CA ASP A 199 5.47 28.06 -15.01
C ASP A 199 7.00 28.20 -14.98
N ASN A 200 7.74 27.11 -14.72
CA ASN A 200 9.19 27.00 -14.72
C ASN A 200 9.66 25.82 -15.58
N ARG A 201 9.41 25.84 -16.89
CA ARG A 201 9.77 24.77 -17.83
C ARG A 201 11.28 24.63 -18.00
N GLU A 202 11.98 24.21 -16.98
CA GLU A 202 13.40 23.87 -17.08
C GLU A 202 13.61 22.39 -17.45
N LYS A 203 12.61 21.52 -17.27
CA LYS A 203 12.76 20.06 -17.42
C LYS A 203 11.57 19.43 -18.12
N ASP A 204 11.85 18.57 -19.10
CA ASP A 204 10.87 17.72 -19.76
C ASP A 204 10.62 16.44 -18.96
N VAL A 205 9.49 15.76 -19.19
CA VAL A 205 9.17 14.46 -18.62
C VAL A 205 9.24 13.37 -19.69
N TYR A 206 10.24 12.51 -19.58
CA TYR A 206 10.37 11.33 -20.42
C TYR A 206 9.50 10.20 -19.88
N LEU A 207 8.73 9.55 -20.74
CA LEU A 207 8.00 8.34 -20.44
C LEU A 207 8.60 7.17 -21.22
N ALA A 208 9.32 6.30 -20.53
CA ALA A 208 9.93 5.10 -21.08
C ALA A 208 9.17 3.85 -20.60
N SER A 209 8.31 3.32 -21.46
CA SER A 209 7.46 2.16 -21.15
C SER A 209 7.89 0.93 -21.93
N THR A 210 7.88 -0.23 -21.28
CA THR A 210 8.03 -1.52 -21.96
C THR A 210 7.08 -2.56 -21.39
N ASN A 211 6.37 -3.20 -22.31
CA ASN A 211 5.51 -4.35 -21.99
C ASN A 211 6.23 -5.68 -22.25
N HIS A 212 7.45 -5.63 -22.79
CA HIS A 212 8.24 -6.82 -23.05
C HIS A 212 8.88 -7.35 -21.75
N ARG A 213 8.64 -8.62 -21.47
CA ARG A 213 9.27 -9.31 -20.35
C ARG A 213 10.47 -10.11 -20.86
N ILE A 214 11.65 -9.87 -20.25
CA ILE A 214 12.90 -10.51 -20.69
C ILE A 214 12.86 -12.04 -20.51
N VAL A 215 12.29 -12.51 -19.39
CA VAL A 215 12.06 -13.94 -19.14
C VAL A 215 10.54 -14.16 -19.22
N PRO A 216 10.03 -14.76 -20.29
CA PRO A 216 8.59 -14.98 -20.48
C PRO A 216 8.01 -15.89 -19.39
N LEU A 217 6.71 -15.73 -19.11
CA LEU A 217 6.00 -16.54 -18.13
C LEU A 217 5.10 -17.55 -18.80
N THR A 218 5.13 -18.77 -18.27
CA THR A 218 4.18 -19.83 -18.62
C THR A 218 3.37 -20.23 -17.38
N HIS A 219 2.05 -20.19 -17.50
CA HIS A 219 1.12 -20.48 -16.41
C HIS A 219 0.55 -21.88 -16.58
N TYR A 220 0.54 -22.64 -15.50
CA TYR A 220 0.07 -24.01 -15.46
C TYR A 220 -0.97 -24.20 -14.36
N GLY A 221 -1.96 -25.04 -14.62
CA GLY A 221 -2.79 -25.64 -13.59
C GLY A 221 -2.23 -26.99 -13.20
N TYR A 222 -2.30 -27.31 -11.92
CA TYR A 222 -1.83 -28.58 -11.39
C TYR A 222 -2.87 -29.18 -10.43
N MET A 223 -3.15 -30.45 -10.63
CA MET A 223 -3.98 -31.27 -9.75
C MET A 223 -3.38 -32.66 -9.54
N CYS A 224 -3.47 -33.17 -8.32
CA CYS A 224 -3.09 -34.55 -7.97
C CYS A 224 -4.12 -35.16 -7.04
N ILE A 225 -4.19 -36.48 -7.03
CA ILE A 225 -4.94 -37.29 -6.08
C ILE A 225 -4.07 -38.46 -5.60
N GLY A 226 -4.36 -38.97 -4.40
CA GLY A 226 -3.59 -40.06 -3.84
C GLY A 226 -3.76 -41.39 -4.61
N LYS A 227 -2.82 -42.30 -4.46
CA LYS A 227 -2.88 -43.60 -5.14
C LYS A 227 -4.12 -44.42 -4.75
N GLY A 228 -4.55 -44.31 -3.49
CA GLY A 228 -5.74 -45.00 -2.99
C GLY A 228 -7.03 -44.46 -3.63
N GLU A 229 -7.13 -43.13 -3.70
CA GLU A 229 -8.24 -42.41 -4.33
C GLU A 229 -8.26 -42.64 -5.85
N LEU A 230 -7.10 -42.76 -6.48
CA LEU A 230 -6.98 -43.09 -7.90
C LEU A 230 -7.44 -44.52 -8.17
N ALA A 231 -7.10 -45.50 -7.30
CA ALA A 231 -7.58 -46.88 -7.37
C ALA A 231 -9.11 -46.97 -7.18
N TYR A 232 -9.66 -46.24 -6.22
CA TYR A 232 -11.11 -46.12 -6.01
C TYR A 232 -11.81 -45.55 -7.23
N MET A 233 -11.27 -44.47 -7.83
CA MET A 233 -11.79 -43.86 -9.05
C MET A 233 -11.77 -44.87 -10.21
N LYS A 234 -10.69 -45.62 -10.35
CA LYS A 234 -10.59 -46.70 -11.38
C LYS A 234 -11.62 -47.77 -11.20
N GLU A 235 -11.94 -48.15 -9.96
CA GLU A 235 -12.92 -49.24 -9.66
C GLU A 235 -14.35 -48.76 -9.78
N LYS A 236 -14.69 -47.61 -9.20
CA LYS A 236 -16.09 -47.16 -9.07
C LYS A 236 -16.52 -46.15 -10.14
N HIS A 237 -15.57 -45.46 -10.79
CA HIS A 237 -15.81 -44.37 -11.76
C HIS A 237 -14.92 -44.56 -12.99
N LYS A 238 -14.97 -45.74 -13.61
CA LYS A 238 -14.06 -46.15 -14.68
C LYS A 238 -14.03 -45.18 -15.86
N SER A 239 -15.20 -44.69 -16.32
CA SER A 239 -15.26 -43.72 -17.44
C SER A 239 -14.55 -42.41 -17.12
N ASP A 240 -14.66 -41.90 -15.89
CA ASP A 240 -14.02 -40.68 -15.46
C ASP A 240 -12.53 -40.89 -15.22
N TYR A 241 -12.14 -42.06 -14.70
CA TYR A 241 -10.73 -42.45 -14.62
C TYR A 241 -10.09 -42.48 -16.00
N GLU A 242 -10.67 -43.09 -17.00
CA GLU A 242 -10.14 -43.13 -18.37
C GLU A 242 -10.05 -41.76 -18.97
N LYS A 243 -10.96 -40.82 -18.62
CA LYS A 243 -10.99 -39.46 -19.11
C LYS A 243 -9.91 -38.55 -18.43
N TYR A 244 -9.66 -38.71 -17.14
CA TYR A 244 -8.92 -37.73 -16.36
C TYR A 244 -7.56 -38.19 -15.85
N HIS A 245 -7.28 -39.51 -15.73
CA HIS A 245 -6.03 -40.01 -15.12
C HIS A 245 -4.77 -39.50 -15.85
N ASN A 246 -4.85 -39.29 -17.17
CA ASN A 246 -3.74 -38.77 -17.96
C ASN A 246 -3.43 -37.28 -17.70
N ASN A 247 -4.33 -36.55 -17.05
CA ASN A 247 -4.20 -35.14 -16.75
C ASN A 247 -3.89 -34.87 -15.27
N LEU A 248 -3.91 -35.91 -14.44
CA LEU A 248 -3.52 -35.84 -13.04
C LEU A 248 -1.99 -35.89 -12.91
N ASP A 249 -1.45 -35.20 -11.91
CA ASP A 249 -0.01 -35.08 -11.64
C ASP A 249 0.80 -34.59 -12.86
N LYS A 250 0.18 -33.69 -13.64
CA LYS A 250 0.78 -33.01 -14.80
C LYS A 250 0.56 -31.53 -14.77
N PHE A 251 1.50 -30.79 -15.34
CA PHE A 251 1.36 -29.35 -15.58
C PHE A 251 0.53 -29.10 -16.82
N LEU A 252 -0.73 -28.67 -16.62
CA LEU A 252 -1.66 -28.35 -17.69
C LEU A 252 -1.49 -26.88 -18.06
N LEU A 253 -1.08 -26.59 -19.28
CA LEU A 253 -0.86 -25.23 -19.75
C LEU A 253 -2.14 -24.42 -19.69
N LEU A 254 -2.12 -23.30 -18.95
CA LEU A 254 -3.23 -22.34 -18.85
C LEU A 254 -3.01 -21.13 -19.77
N LYS A 255 -1.76 -20.64 -19.82
CA LYS A 255 -1.41 -19.44 -20.59
C LYS A 255 0.06 -19.43 -20.94
N ASN A 256 0.38 -18.99 -22.15
CA ASN A 256 1.72 -18.67 -22.63
C ASN A 256 1.99 -17.17 -22.65
N ASP A 257 3.19 -16.79 -23.04
CA ASP A 257 3.62 -15.39 -23.24
C ASP A 257 2.83 -14.65 -24.34
N ASP A 258 2.27 -15.35 -25.31
CA ASP A 258 1.41 -14.83 -26.38
C ASP A 258 0.01 -14.38 -25.93
N PHE A 259 -0.25 -14.34 -24.59
CA PHE A 259 -1.53 -14.03 -23.98
C PHE A 259 -2.68 -15.00 -24.32
N SER A 260 -2.40 -16.10 -25.03
CA SER A 260 -3.39 -17.14 -25.30
C SER A 260 -3.83 -17.86 -24.03
N PHE A 261 -5.13 -17.87 -23.77
CA PHE A 261 -5.74 -18.53 -22.61
C PHE A 261 -6.33 -19.88 -23.05
N ASN A 262 -5.84 -20.97 -22.45
CA ASN A 262 -6.24 -22.32 -22.82
C ASN A 262 -7.52 -22.76 -22.12
N LEU A 263 -8.67 -22.42 -22.70
CA LEU A 263 -9.99 -22.78 -22.18
C LEU A 263 -10.22 -24.30 -22.06
N ASN A 264 -9.61 -25.11 -22.94
CA ASN A 264 -9.77 -26.55 -22.88
C ASN A 264 -9.13 -27.12 -21.61
N ASN A 265 -7.91 -26.73 -21.28
CA ASN A 265 -7.23 -27.19 -20.07
C ASN A 265 -7.93 -26.67 -18.82
N VAL A 266 -8.43 -25.43 -18.82
CA VAL A 266 -9.25 -24.89 -17.71
C VAL A 266 -10.50 -25.74 -17.51
N LYS A 267 -11.20 -26.11 -18.60
CA LYS A 267 -12.37 -26.97 -18.53
C LYS A 267 -12.04 -28.35 -17.95
N ILE A 268 -10.92 -28.94 -18.40
CA ILE A 268 -10.45 -30.25 -17.88
C ILE A 268 -10.24 -30.17 -16.36
N ILE A 269 -9.57 -29.14 -15.88
CA ILE A 269 -9.31 -28.94 -14.43
C ILE A 269 -10.61 -28.78 -13.66
N LYS A 270 -11.56 -27.97 -14.17
CA LYS A 270 -12.89 -27.78 -13.55
C LYS A 270 -13.70 -29.10 -13.53
N ASP A 271 -13.65 -29.87 -14.59
CA ASP A 271 -14.33 -31.17 -14.68
C ASP A 271 -13.75 -32.16 -13.68
N ILE A 272 -12.42 -32.26 -13.57
CA ILE A 272 -11.73 -33.10 -12.57
C ILE A 272 -12.15 -32.67 -11.16
N LYS A 273 -12.11 -31.38 -10.86
CA LYS A 273 -12.48 -30.83 -9.54
C LYS A 273 -13.95 -31.12 -9.19
N SER A 274 -14.85 -30.89 -10.14
CA SER A 274 -16.29 -31.24 -9.97
C SER A 274 -16.48 -32.72 -9.71
N HIS A 275 -15.72 -33.59 -10.40
CA HIS A 275 -15.78 -35.02 -10.16
C HIS A 275 -15.29 -35.40 -8.75
N ILE A 276 -14.13 -34.88 -8.33
CA ILE A 276 -13.57 -35.08 -6.98
C ILE A 276 -14.60 -34.69 -5.91
N TYR A 277 -15.25 -33.55 -6.07
CA TYR A 277 -16.28 -33.06 -5.16
C TYR A 277 -17.51 -33.97 -5.12
N LYS A 278 -18.09 -34.34 -6.29
CA LYS A 278 -19.27 -35.22 -6.40
C LYS A 278 -19.01 -36.62 -5.87
N SER A 279 -17.81 -37.13 -6.08
CA SER A 279 -17.40 -38.46 -5.63
C SER A 279 -16.95 -38.50 -4.16
N LYS A 280 -16.99 -37.33 -3.47
CA LYS A 280 -16.52 -37.15 -2.09
C LYS A 280 -15.08 -37.65 -1.86
N ILE A 281 -14.25 -37.52 -2.87
CA ILE A 281 -12.82 -37.85 -2.78
C ILE A 281 -12.15 -36.74 -1.96
N HIS A 282 -11.50 -37.11 -0.86
CA HIS A 282 -10.78 -36.18 -0.02
C HIS A 282 -9.31 -36.13 -0.42
N VAL A 283 -8.85 -34.99 -0.91
CA VAL A 283 -7.42 -34.78 -1.22
C VAL A 283 -6.74 -34.17 -0.01
N ASN A 284 -5.82 -34.91 0.59
CA ASN A 284 -5.02 -34.43 1.71
C ASN A 284 -4.10 -33.29 1.23
N GLN A 285 -4.13 -32.14 1.90
CA GLN A 285 -3.30 -30.96 1.58
C GLN A 285 -1.79 -31.28 1.66
N SER A 286 -1.38 -32.02 2.68
CA SER A 286 0.02 -32.47 2.85
C SER A 286 0.47 -33.31 1.65
N PHE A 287 -0.32 -34.29 1.26
CA PHE A 287 -0.05 -35.12 0.09
C PHE A 287 0.11 -34.27 -1.18
N ALA A 288 -0.82 -33.33 -1.41
CA ALA A 288 -0.79 -32.50 -2.61
C ALA A 288 0.46 -31.62 -2.68
N ILE A 289 0.85 -31.00 -1.55
CA ILE A 289 2.05 -30.15 -1.47
C ILE A 289 3.32 -30.96 -1.69
N ASN A 290 3.43 -32.10 -1.02
CA ASN A 290 4.61 -32.97 -1.12
C ASN A 290 4.75 -33.54 -2.54
N THR A 291 3.63 -33.94 -3.18
CA THR A 291 3.63 -34.43 -4.57
C THR A 291 4.09 -33.35 -5.54
N LEU A 292 3.59 -32.11 -5.40
CA LEU A 292 4.02 -30.99 -6.24
C LEU A 292 5.51 -30.67 -6.05
N ILE A 293 6.01 -30.65 -4.81
CA ILE A 293 7.43 -30.37 -4.54
C ILE A 293 8.32 -31.44 -5.19
N ASN A 294 7.97 -32.71 -5.09
CA ASN A 294 8.69 -33.80 -5.77
C ASN A 294 8.70 -33.58 -7.28
N LYS A 295 7.54 -33.22 -7.84
CA LYS A 295 7.42 -32.94 -9.27
C LYS A 295 8.29 -31.77 -9.73
N LEU A 296 8.35 -30.69 -8.92
CA LEU A 296 9.23 -29.55 -9.17
C LEU A 296 10.72 -29.94 -9.13
N LYS A 297 11.11 -30.84 -8.21
CA LYS A 297 12.47 -31.38 -8.11
C LYS A 297 12.81 -32.23 -9.35
N GLU A 298 11.93 -33.16 -9.74
CA GLU A 298 12.08 -34.01 -10.92
C GLU A 298 12.23 -33.23 -12.23
N GLU A 299 11.43 -32.17 -12.41
CA GLU A 299 11.46 -31.36 -13.63
C GLU A 299 12.44 -30.18 -13.58
N ASN A 300 13.32 -30.14 -12.58
CA ASN A 300 14.32 -29.08 -12.39
C ASN A 300 13.70 -27.67 -12.35
N MET A 301 12.53 -27.52 -11.71
CA MET A 301 11.79 -26.26 -11.59
C MET A 301 12.05 -25.52 -10.27
N LEU A 302 13.01 -25.98 -9.45
CA LEU A 302 13.45 -25.29 -8.24
C LEU A 302 14.56 -24.25 -8.57
N PRO A 303 14.73 -23.17 -7.77
CA PRO A 303 13.98 -22.83 -6.56
C PRO A 303 12.56 -22.32 -6.83
N ALA A 304 11.66 -22.55 -5.86
CA ALA A 304 10.25 -22.17 -5.98
C ALA A 304 9.76 -21.35 -4.77
N ILE A 305 8.87 -20.37 -5.04
CA ILE A 305 8.14 -19.61 -4.03
C ILE A 305 6.68 -20.06 -4.04
N PHE A 306 6.17 -20.43 -2.86
CA PHE A 306 4.75 -20.73 -2.64
C PHE A 306 4.06 -19.52 -2.00
N PHE A 307 3.20 -18.85 -2.73
CA PHE A 307 2.37 -17.77 -2.20
C PHE A 307 1.14 -18.33 -1.50
N ILE A 308 1.08 -18.08 -0.19
CA ILE A 308 0.02 -18.55 0.71
C ILE A 308 -0.56 -17.36 1.45
N LEU A 309 -1.82 -17.03 1.20
CA LEU A 309 -2.45 -15.79 1.68
C LEU A 309 -2.96 -15.89 3.13
N SER A 310 -2.43 -16.82 3.91
CA SER A 310 -2.74 -17.05 5.32
C SER A 310 -1.47 -17.42 6.10
N ARG A 311 -1.10 -16.60 7.11
CA ARG A 311 0.09 -16.83 7.96
C ARG A 311 0.05 -18.21 8.62
N LYS A 312 -1.10 -18.61 9.18
CA LYS A 312 -1.30 -19.92 9.81
C LYS A 312 -1.06 -21.07 8.84
N ASN A 313 -1.50 -20.92 7.59
CA ASN A 313 -1.30 -21.95 6.57
C ASN A 313 0.16 -21.99 6.07
N ILE A 314 0.90 -20.88 6.09
CA ILE A 314 2.33 -20.85 5.76
C ILE A 314 3.10 -21.78 6.71
N GLU A 315 2.96 -21.58 8.02
CA GLU A 315 3.61 -22.42 9.02
C GLU A 315 3.14 -23.88 8.90
N LYS A 316 1.82 -24.09 8.86
CA LYS A 316 1.23 -25.41 8.72
C LYS A 316 1.78 -26.18 7.53
N TYR A 317 1.82 -25.57 6.35
CA TYR A 317 2.27 -26.24 5.12
C TYR A 317 3.78 -26.47 5.12
N ALA A 318 4.57 -25.56 5.66
CA ALA A 318 6.02 -25.73 5.76
C ALA A 318 6.40 -26.98 6.57
N PHE A 319 5.75 -27.19 7.72
CA PHE A 319 6.00 -28.38 8.57
C PHE A 319 5.40 -29.68 8.00
N MET A 320 4.50 -29.60 7.02
CA MET A 320 3.99 -30.76 6.30
C MET A 320 4.94 -31.26 5.20
N ILE A 321 5.98 -30.49 4.86
CA ILE A 321 6.93 -30.88 3.83
C ILE A 321 7.91 -31.92 4.42
N GLU A 322 7.86 -33.13 3.87
CA GLU A 322 8.67 -34.27 4.31
C GLU A 322 10.04 -34.28 3.63
N GLN A 323 10.10 -33.80 2.38
CA GLN A 323 11.31 -33.85 1.56
C GLN A 323 12.45 -33.03 2.11
N ASN A 324 13.66 -33.59 2.03
CA ASN A 324 14.90 -32.84 2.20
C ASN A 324 15.43 -32.47 0.82
N MET A 325 15.63 -31.20 0.55
CA MET A 325 16.16 -30.71 -0.73
C MET A 325 17.66 -31.02 -0.89
N TYR A 326 18.32 -31.44 0.19
CA TYR A 326 19.73 -31.74 0.29
C TYR A 326 19.98 -33.16 0.76
N GLU A 327 19.14 -34.15 0.38
CA GLU A 327 19.29 -35.55 0.73
C GLU A 327 20.67 -36.10 0.32
N ASP A 328 21.15 -35.68 -0.84
CA ASP A 328 22.45 -36.14 -1.41
C ASP A 328 23.64 -35.27 -0.94
N ASP A 329 23.40 -34.22 -0.15
CA ASP A 329 24.44 -33.27 0.30
C ASP A 329 24.24 -32.84 1.76
N SER A 330 24.68 -33.69 2.68
CA SER A 330 24.66 -33.43 4.12
C SER A 330 25.55 -32.24 4.54
N THR A 331 26.54 -31.88 3.71
CA THR A 331 27.45 -30.76 3.99
C THR A 331 26.74 -29.41 3.86
N THR A 332 25.86 -29.25 2.89
CA THR A 332 25.08 -28.03 2.72
C THR A 332 24.13 -27.78 3.90
N SER A 333 23.46 -28.80 4.41
CA SER A 333 22.62 -28.70 5.60
C SER A 333 23.36 -28.15 6.83
N PHE A 334 24.60 -28.67 7.08
CA PHE A 334 25.45 -28.17 8.17
C PHE A 334 25.97 -26.74 7.89
N THR A 335 26.30 -26.45 6.65
CA THR A 335 26.76 -25.13 6.22
C THR A 335 25.68 -24.06 6.47
N ILE A 336 24.41 -24.39 6.19
CA ILE A 336 23.27 -23.48 6.45
C ILE A 336 23.17 -23.13 7.94
N GLU A 337 23.25 -24.12 8.83
CA GLU A 337 23.17 -23.87 10.27
C GLU A 337 24.29 -22.94 10.76
N LYS A 338 25.57 -23.25 10.37
CA LYS A 338 26.68 -22.36 10.69
C LYS A 338 26.55 -20.96 10.09
N LYS A 339 26.02 -20.88 8.87
CA LYS A 339 25.82 -19.60 8.20
C LYS A 339 24.77 -18.76 8.94
N CYS A 340 23.65 -19.35 9.36
CA CYS A 340 22.62 -18.68 10.16
C CYS A 340 23.22 -18.11 11.45
N GLU A 341 23.99 -18.93 12.20
CA GLU A 341 24.67 -18.46 13.40
C GLU A 341 25.67 -17.33 13.11
N SER A 342 26.44 -17.45 12.03
CA SER A 342 27.42 -16.44 11.64
C SER A 342 26.73 -15.12 11.24
N ILE A 343 25.62 -15.17 10.50
CA ILE A 343 24.85 -13.98 10.12
C ILE A 343 24.36 -13.26 11.37
N LEU A 344 23.74 -13.97 12.31
CA LEU A 344 23.26 -13.37 13.55
C LEU A 344 24.39 -12.83 14.41
N ARG A 345 25.48 -13.56 14.57
CA ARG A 345 26.66 -13.15 15.37
C ARG A 345 27.31 -11.88 14.85
N ASN A 346 27.40 -11.75 13.52
CA ASN A 346 28.03 -10.59 12.91
C ASN A 346 27.12 -9.36 12.88
N GLY A 347 25.77 -9.59 12.87
CA GLY A 347 24.81 -8.53 12.68
C GLY A 347 24.14 -8.03 13.97
N ILE A 348 24.20 -8.77 15.09
CA ILE A 348 23.43 -8.45 16.29
C ILE A 348 24.25 -8.68 17.56
N ALA A 349 24.26 -7.70 18.45
CA ALA A 349 24.99 -7.80 19.73
C ALA A 349 24.45 -8.96 20.59
N ASN A 350 23.12 -9.10 20.67
CA ASN A 350 22.44 -10.11 21.52
C ASN A 350 22.08 -11.38 20.75
N TYR A 351 22.88 -11.78 19.75
CA TYR A 351 22.58 -12.92 18.87
C TYR A 351 22.26 -14.23 19.60
N LYS A 352 22.86 -14.47 20.79
CA LYS A 352 22.64 -15.69 21.59
C LYS A 352 21.20 -15.86 22.02
N GLU A 353 20.51 -14.77 22.31
CA GLU A 353 19.10 -14.75 22.71
C GLU A 353 18.21 -15.23 21.54
N PHE A 354 18.53 -14.80 20.31
CA PHE A 354 17.83 -15.28 19.12
C PHE A 354 18.04 -16.79 18.90
N LEU A 355 19.24 -17.30 19.16
CA LEU A 355 19.52 -18.74 19.02
C LEU A 355 18.70 -19.60 20.00
N MET A 356 18.33 -19.06 21.15
CA MET A 356 17.55 -19.77 22.19
C MET A 356 16.04 -19.78 21.90
N LEU A 357 15.55 -18.94 20.98
CA LEU A 357 14.13 -18.87 20.65
C LEU A 357 13.60 -20.18 20.05
N PRO A 358 12.44 -20.68 20.50
CA PRO A 358 11.77 -21.82 19.88
C PRO A 358 11.48 -21.60 18.39
N GLU A 359 11.16 -20.37 17.99
CA GLU A 359 10.93 -19.96 16.59
C GLU A 359 12.18 -20.13 15.74
N TYR A 360 13.34 -19.70 16.25
CA TYR A 360 14.62 -19.91 15.56
C TYR A 360 14.91 -21.38 15.38
N GLN A 361 14.78 -22.19 16.45
CA GLN A 361 15.03 -23.64 16.39
C GLN A 361 14.09 -24.36 15.41
N SER A 362 12.82 -23.96 15.39
CA SER A 362 11.83 -24.46 14.43
C SER A 362 12.20 -24.07 13.01
N MET A 363 12.63 -22.82 12.81
CA MET A 363 13.06 -22.31 11.51
C MET A 363 14.33 -23.02 11.01
N ILE A 364 15.35 -23.23 11.86
CA ILE A 364 16.56 -23.95 11.50
C ILE A 364 16.26 -25.38 11.03
N THR A 365 15.28 -26.04 11.65
CA THR A 365 14.86 -27.39 11.22
C THR A 365 14.35 -27.39 9.77
N LEU A 366 13.65 -26.35 9.33
CA LEU A 366 13.20 -26.17 7.95
C LEU A 366 14.35 -25.76 7.03
N LEU A 367 15.17 -24.79 7.45
CA LEU A 367 16.30 -24.26 6.67
C LEU A 367 17.30 -25.34 6.33
N LYS A 368 17.59 -26.26 7.25
CA LYS A 368 18.45 -27.42 7.02
C LYS A 368 17.95 -28.37 5.91
N LYS A 369 16.64 -28.37 5.67
CA LYS A 369 16.02 -29.07 4.54
C LYS A 369 16.02 -28.25 3.24
N GLY A 370 16.51 -27.01 3.24
CA GLY A 370 16.41 -26.07 2.12
C GLY A 370 15.03 -25.43 1.95
N ILE A 371 14.21 -25.43 3.01
CA ILE A 371 12.85 -24.89 3.08
C ILE A 371 12.85 -23.69 4.00
N ALA A 372 12.12 -22.64 3.64
CA ALA A 372 11.98 -21.47 4.49
C ALA A 372 10.52 -20.95 4.54
N ILE A 373 10.21 -20.18 5.58
CA ILE A 373 8.96 -19.44 5.74
C ILE A 373 9.25 -17.96 5.82
N HIS A 374 8.34 -17.13 5.27
CA HIS A 374 8.48 -15.68 5.31
C HIS A 374 7.10 -15.01 5.37
N HIS A 375 6.79 -14.36 6.50
CA HIS A 375 5.59 -13.57 6.69
C HIS A 375 5.76 -12.55 7.82
N ALA A 376 4.90 -11.55 7.89
CA ALA A 376 5.01 -10.43 8.83
C ALA A 376 4.98 -10.81 10.32
N GLY A 377 4.47 -12.00 10.65
CA GLY A 377 4.45 -12.52 12.03
C GLY A 377 5.79 -13.07 12.54
N ILE A 378 6.79 -13.25 11.67
CA ILE A 378 8.14 -13.64 12.06
C ILE A 378 8.93 -12.39 12.48
N LEU A 379 9.82 -12.53 13.47
CA LEU A 379 10.71 -11.45 13.88
C LEU A 379 11.47 -10.86 12.68
N PRO A 380 11.62 -9.53 12.57
CA PRO A 380 12.27 -8.89 11.42
C PRO A 380 13.65 -9.47 11.11
N ILE A 381 14.48 -9.65 12.11
CA ILE A 381 15.83 -10.23 12.01
C ILE A 381 15.81 -11.62 11.37
N LEU A 382 14.90 -12.49 11.79
CA LEU A 382 14.80 -13.84 11.24
C LEU A 382 14.30 -13.85 9.80
N ARG A 383 13.47 -12.86 9.41
CA ARG A 383 13.06 -12.68 8.01
C ARG A 383 14.23 -12.23 7.14
N GLU A 384 15.00 -11.24 7.59
CA GLU A 384 16.21 -10.77 6.90
C GLU A 384 17.22 -11.90 6.73
N MET A 385 17.40 -12.76 7.73
CA MET A 385 18.24 -13.96 7.63
C MET A 385 17.77 -14.90 6.51
N VAL A 386 16.47 -15.15 6.40
CA VAL A 386 15.89 -15.96 5.30
C VAL A 386 16.13 -15.31 3.94
N GLU A 387 15.98 -14.00 3.85
CA GLU A 387 16.23 -13.23 2.63
C GLU A 387 17.69 -13.34 2.17
N ILE A 388 18.63 -13.22 3.09
CA ILE A 388 20.07 -13.38 2.82
C ILE A 388 20.36 -14.80 2.31
N LEU A 389 19.84 -15.83 2.97
CA LEU A 389 20.04 -17.22 2.55
C LEU A 389 19.44 -17.53 1.17
N LEU A 390 18.29 -16.93 0.87
CA LEU A 390 17.65 -17.05 -0.44
C LEU A 390 18.49 -16.38 -1.54
N SER A 391 19.02 -15.19 -1.26
CA SER A 391 19.88 -14.46 -2.21
C SER A 391 21.18 -15.20 -2.51
N GLU A 392 21.71 -15.95 -1.56
CA GLU A 392 22.89 -16.82 -1.72
C GLU A 392 22.56 -18.16 -2.41
N GLY A 393 21.28 -18.43 -2.74
CA GLY A 393 20.87 -19.67 -3.42
C GLY A 393 20.80 -20.92 -2.52
N LEU A 394 20.92 -20.72 -1.20
CA LEU A 394 20.88 -21.77 -0.19
C LEU A 394 19.48 -22.27 0.15
N LEU A 395 18.44 -21.71 -0.45
CA LEU A 395 17.06 -22.14 -0.25
C LEU A 395 16.44 -22.59 -1.57
N LYS A 396 15.70 -23.70 -1.51
CA LYS A 396 15.05 -24.30 -2.69
C LYS A 396 13.55 -24.11 -2.70
N VAL A 397 12.91 -24.01 -1.52
CA VAL A 397 11.48 -23.80 -1.37
C VAL A 397 11.25 -22.72 -0.32
N LEU A 398 10.53 -21.65 -0.71
CA LEU A 398 10.10 -20.59 0.18
C LEU A 398 8.57 -20.54 0.23
N LEU A 399 7.98 -20.65 1.43
CA LEU A 399 6.57 -20.42 1.64
C LEU A 399 6.36 -19.02 2.23
N CYS A 400 5.60 -18.16 1.56
CA CYS A 400 5.48 -16.77 1.98
C CYS A 400 4.09 -16.17 1.74
N SER A 401 3.83 -15.04 2.42
CA SER A 401 2.67 -14.19 2.15
C SER A 401 2.91 -13.28 0.94
N GLU A 402 1.86 -12.60 0.47
CA GLU A 402 1.94 -11.63 -0.65
C GLU A 402 2.97 -10.52 -0.41
N THR A 403 3.24 -10.17 0.86
CA THR A 403 4.20 -9.11 1.22
C THR A 403 5.61 -9.38 0.68
N PHE A 404 5.98 -10.64 0.45
CA PHE A 404 7.24 -11.01 -0.19
C PHE A 404 7.28 -10.65 -1.68
N ALA A 405 6.12 -10.62 -2.35
CA ALA A 405 6.03 -10.20 -3.74
C ALA A 405 6.33 -8.71 -3.94
N VAL A 406 6.23 -7.94 -2.88
CA VAL A 406 6.38 -6.50 -2.88
C VAL A 406 7.79 -6.11 -2.46
N GLY A 407 8.51 -5.44 -3.32
CA GLY A 407 9.76 -4.75 -3.00
C GLY A 407 11.05 -5.58 -2.98
N LEU A 408 11.02 -6.83 -2.59
CA LEU A 408 12.24 -7.66 -2.56
C LEU A 408 12.61 -8.14 -3.97
N ASN A 409 13.84 -7.88 -4.41
CA ASN A 409 14.31 -8.30 -5.72
C ASN A 409 14.95 -9.70 -5.65
N MET A 410 14.15 -10.70 -5.37
CA MET A 410 14.59 -12.10 -5.24
C MET A 410 13.82 -13.01 -6.22
N PRO A 411 14.14 -12.99 -7.52
CA PRO A 411 13.46 -13.82 -8.49
C PRO A 411 13.87 -15.30 -8.30
N VAL A 412 12.92 -16.19 -8.53
CA VAL A 412 13.07 -17.65 -8.49
C VAL A 412 12.68 -18.25 -9.83
N LYS A 413 12.94 -19.52 -10.05
CA LYS A 413 12.55 -20.18 -11.29
C LYS A 413 11.04 -20.35 -11.40
N THR A 414 10.39 -20.71 -10.26
CA THR A 414 8.97 -21.06 -10.23
C THR A 414 8.23 -20.32 -9.13
N THR A 415 7.02 -19.86 -9.40
CA THR A 415 6.05 -19.41 -8.38
C THR A 415 4.84 -20.32 -8.35
N VAL A 416 4.36 -20.63 -7.16
CA VAL A 416 3.20 -21.49 -6.91
C VAL A 416 2.14 -20.67 -6.17
N LEU A 417 0.93 -20.63 -6.72
CA LEU A 417 -0.22 -19.98 -6.09
C LEU A 417 -1.13 -21.03 -5.45
N THR A 418 -1.31 -20.94 -4.15
CA THR A 418 -2.16 -21.85 -3.36
C THR A 418 -3.57 -21.31 -3.13
N SER A 419 -3.81 -20.05 -3.46
CA SER A 419 -5.12 -19.39 -3.45
C SER A 419 -5.15 -18.26 -4.47
N LEU A 420 -6.34 -17.92 -4.96
CA LEU A 420 -6.62 -16.74 -5.80
C LEU A 420 -7.55 -15.76 -5.10
N SER A 421 -7.87 -15.98 -3.83
CA SER A 421 -8.65 -15.08 -2.98
C SER A 421 -7.91 -14.77 -1.70
N LYS A 422 -8.13 -13.57 -1.15
CA LYS A 422 -7.56 -13.12 0.12
C LYS A 422 -8.60 -12.40 0.97
N PHE A 423 -8.37 -12.43 2.28
CA PHE A 423 -9.13 -11.63 3.24
C PHE A 423 -8.59 -10.19 3.25
N ASP A 424 -9.46 -9.19 3.06
CA ASP A 424 -9.07 -7.77 2.98
C ASP A 424 -9.38 -6.95 4.26
N GLY A 425 -9.83 -7.64 5.30
CA GLY A 425 -10.26 -7.04 6.57
C GLY A 425 -11.78 -7.02 6.73
N SER A 426 -12.54 -6.95 5.65
CA SER A 426 -14.01 -6.97 5.64
C SER A 426 -14.59 -8.31 5.17
N GLY A 427 -13.87 -9.03 4.32
CA GLY A 427 -14.30 -10.30 3.76
C GLY A 427 -13.28 -10.92 2.82
N ASP A 428 -13.60 -12.13 2.31
CA ASP A 428 -12.80 -12.77 1.28
C ASP A 428 -13.13 -12.16 -0.09
N ARG A 429 -12.09 -11.69 -0.80
CA ARG A 429 -12.19 -11.22 -2.18
C ARG A 429 -11.20 -11.91 -3.09
N GLN A 430 -11.49 -11.91 -4.37
CA GLN A 430 -10.54 -12.34 -5.38
C GLN A 430 -9.34 -11.37 -5.46
N LEU A 431 -8.18 -11.90 -5.83
CA LEU A 431 -7.00 -11.08 -6.13
C LEU A 431 -7.28 -10.15 -7.30
N TYR A 432 -6.77 -8.94 -7.23
CA TYR A 432 -6.67 -8.08 -8.41
C TYR A 432 -5.61 -8.61 -9.37
N SER A 433 -5.77 -8.33 -10.66
CA SER A 433 -4.77 -8.72 -11.68
C SER A 433 -3.38 -8.17 -11.35
N SER A 434 -3.28 -6.98 -10.78
CA SER A 434 -2.01 -6.39 -10.34
C SER A 434 -1.32 -7.18 -9.23
N GLU A 435 -2.07 -7.63 -8.22
CA GLU A 435 -1.56 -8.47 -7.13
C GLU A 435 -1.07 -9.82 -7.65
N TYR A 436 -1.88 -10.43 -8.52
CA TYR A 436 -1.53 -11.67 -9.20
C TYR A 436 -0.23 -11.52 -10.02
N LEU A 437 -0.14 -10.48 -10.85
CA LEU A 437 1.02 -10.23 -11.72
C LEU A 437 2.28 -9.91 -10.90
N GLN A 438 2.18 -9.28 -9.73
CA GLN A 438 3.32 -9.09 -8.83
C GLN A 438 3.86 -10.41 -8.30
N MET A 439 2.99 -11.34 -7.86
CA MET A 439 3.39 -12.67 -7.38
C MET A 439 3.92 -13.53 -8.54
N ALA A 440 3.20 -13.61 -9.65
CA ALA A 440 3.64 -14.33 -10.85
C ALA A 440 4.96 -13.77 -11.40
N GLY A 441 5.13 -12.45 -11.28
CA GLY A 441 6.31 -11.73 -11.72
C GLY A 441 7.60 -12.09 -11.00
N ARG A 442 7.55 -12.81 -9.89
CA ARG A 442 8.72 -13.34 -9.21
C ARG A 442 9.31 -14.60 -9.88
N ALA A 443 8.58 -15.21 -10.82
CA ALA A 443 9.10 -16.33 -11.60
C ALA A 443 10.02 -15.85 -12.72
N GLY A 444 11.12 -16.61 -12.96
CA GLY A 444 12.08 -16.36 -14.03
C GLY A 444 13.23 -15.43 -13.64
N ARG A 445 14.44 -15.99 -13.52
CA ARG A 445 15.66 -15.25 -13.19
C ARG A 445 16.37 -14.80 -14.46
N ARG A 446 16.55 -13.49 -14.62
CA ARG A 446 17.30 -12.93 -15.76
C ARG A 446 18.73 -13.48 -15.79
N GLY A 447 19.17 -13.95 -16.96
CA GLY A 447 20.51 -14.54 -17.15
C GLY A 447 20.66 -16.00 -16.70
N HIS A 448 19.64 -16.59 -16.07
CA HIS A 448 19.65 -17.97 -15.60
C HIS A 448 18.55 -18.84 -16.20
N ASP A 449 17.34 -18.29 -16.34
CA ASP A 449 16.17 -19.03 -16.80
C ASP A 449 15.71 -18.52 -18.16
N ILE A 450 15.30 -19.44 -19.05
CA ILE A 450 14.72 -19.11 -20.35
C ILE A 450 13.23 -18.78 -20.19
N VAL A 451 12.53 -19.45 -19.24
CA VAL A 451 11.11 -19.30 -18.95
C VAL A 451 10.89 -19.30 -17.45
N GLY A 452 10.03 -18.44 -16.95
CA GLY A 452 9.52 -18.48 -15.61
C GLY A 452 8.22 -19.27 -15.52
N HIS A 453 8.08 -20.12 -14.51
CA HIS A 453 6.92 -20.99 -14.36
C HIS A 453 5.99 -20.48 -13.26
N VAL A 454 4.70 -20.37 -13.59
CA VAL A 454 3.65 -20.00 -12.63
C VAL A 454 2.67 -21.15 -12.50
N ILE A 455 2.57 -21.74 -11.31
CA ILE A 455 1.75 -22.94 -11.09
C ILE A 455 0.58 -22.60 -10.19
N HIS A 456 -0.61 -22.91 -10.64
CA HIS A 456 -1.84 -22.82 -9.87
C HIS A 456 -2.13 -24.18 -9.24
N MET A 457 -2.06 -24.27 -7.91
CA MET A 457 -2.33 -25.50 -7.18
C MET A 457 -3.83 -25.68 -6.97
N ASN A 458 -4.53 -26.11 -8.02
CA ASN A 458 -5.99 -26.16 -8.10
C ASN A 458 -6.66 -27.10 -7.10
N ASN A 459 -5.89 -27.98 -6.43
CA ASN A 459 -6.39 -28.76 -5.30
C ASN A 459 -6.81 -27.92 -4.10
N LEU A 460 -6.18 -26.73 -3.90
CA LEU A 460 -6.26 -25.98 -2.64
C LEU A 460 -7.26 -24.82 -2.66
N PHE A 461 -7.77 -24.43 -3.82
CA PHE A 461 -8.69 -23.30 -3.93
C PHE A 461 -9.81 -23.55 -4.96
N GLU A 462 -10.93 -22.86 -4.80
CA GLU A 462 -12.02 -22.87 -5.76
C GLU A 462 -11.65 -22.03 -6.99
N MET A 463 -11.89 -22.61 -8.18
CA MET A 463 -11.56 -21.93 -9.44
C MET A 463 -12.57 -20.83 -9.74
N PRO A 464 -12.11 -19.64 -10.12
CA PRO A 464 -12.99 -18.57 -10.59
C PRO A 464 -13.73 -18.95 -11.87
N GLU A 465 -14.74 -18.17 -12.24
CA GLU A 465 -15.39 -18.29 -13.54
C GLU A 465 -14.36 -18.07 -14.67
N ASN A 466 -14.61 -18.65 -15.86
CA ASN A 466 -13.61 -18.62 -16.94
C ASN A 466 -13.22 -17.21 -17.36
N HIS A 467 -14.19 -16.30 -17.37
CA HIS A 467 -13.94 -14.89 -17.69
C HIS A 467 -13.07 -14.22 -16.62
N GLU A 468 -13.39 -14.39 -15.35
CA GLU A 468 -12.65 -13.85 -14.21
C GLU A 468 -11.24 -14.43 -14.15
N TYR A 469 -11.09 -15.73 -14.40
CA TYR A 469 -9.79 -16.40 -14.41
C TYR A 469 -8.89 -15.90 -15.53
N ASN A 470 -9.45 -15.65 -16.71
CA ASN A 470 -8.75 -15.01 -17.81
C ASN A 470 -8.38 -13.56 -17.51
N LEU A 471 -9.31 -12.79 -16.92
CA LEU A 471 -9.09 -11.41 -16.50
C LEU A 471 -7.98 -11.31 -15.45
N LEU A 472 -7.93 -12.23 -14.50
CA LEU A 472 -6.89 -12.29 -13.47
C LEU A 472 -5.49 -12.42 -14.10
N MET A 473 -5.33 -13.30 -15.11
CA MET A 473 -4.04 -13.57 -15.74
C MET A 473 -3.68 -12.58 -16.87
N ASN A 474 -4.67 -11.98 -17.55
CA ASN A 474 -4.53 -11.09 -18.69
C ASN A 474 -5.06 -9.68 -18.42
N GLY A 475 -5.49 -9.39 -17.20
CA GLY A 475 -6.06 -8.10 -16.84
C GLY A 475 -5.08 -6.94 -17.03
N LYS A 476 -5.64 -5.75 -17.13
CA LYS A 476 -4.85 -4.53 -17.24
C LYS A 476 -4.06 -4.28 -15.96
N PRO A 477 -2.87 -3.69 -16.06
CA PRO A 477 -2.14 -3.19 -14.91
C PRO A 477 -2.99 -2.20 -14.09
N GLN A 478 -2.57 -1.95 -12.86
CA GLN A 478 -3.24 -0.99 -11.97
C GLN A 478 -3.24 0.41 -12.60
N THR A 479 -4.42 1.06 -12.60
CA THR A 479 -4.51 2.49 -12.93
C THR A 479 -4.12 3.29 -11.69
N LEU A 480 -3.26 4.29 -11.88
CA LEU A 480 -2.93 5.19 -10.78
C LEU A 480 -4.14 6.06 -10.44
N CYS A 481 -4.50 6.04 -9.16
CA CYS A 481 -5.57 6.84 -8.60
C CYS A 481 -5.03 7.64 -7.42
N SER A 482 -5.36 8.92 -7.36
CA SER A 482 -5.05 9.75 -6.20
C SER A 482 -5.73 9.21 -4.94
N LYS A 483 -5.01 9.31 -3.83
CA LYS A 483 -5.52 9.10 -2.47
C LYS A 483 -5.41 10.39 -1.66
N TYR A 484 -5.07 11.48 -2.33
CA TYR A 484 -4.88 12.77 -1.69
C TYR A 484 -6.16 13.26 -1.03
N HIS A 485 -6.01 13.65 0.18
CA HIS A 485 -6.96 14.42 0.97
C HIS A 485 -6.18 15.39 1.85
N MET A 486 -6.77 16.51 2.16
CA MET A 486 -6.19 17.45 3.10
C MET A 486 -6.08 16.80 4.48
N SER A 487 -5.07 17.18 5.27
CA SER A 487 -4.89 16.72 6.64
C SER A 487 -4.81 17.91 7.61
N PHE A 488 -5.12 17.66 8.88
CA PHE A 488 -4.94 18.64 9.94
C PHE A 488 -3.51 19.19 9.99
N ASP A 489 -2.49 18.33 9.81
CA ASP A 489 -1.09 18.74 9.78
C ASP A 489 -0.78 19.75 8.68
N SER A 490 -1.31 19.51 7.48
CA SER A 490 -1.05 20.41 6.34
C SER A 490 -1.60 21.80 6.59
N ILE A 491 -2.75 21.90 7.25
CA ILE A 491 -3.39 23.17 7.60
C ILE A 491 -2.66 23.86 8.75
N MET A 492 -2.32 23.12 9.81
CA MET A 492 -1.57 23.68 10.94
C MET A 492 -0.20 24.18 10.53
N LEU A 493 0.53 23.44 9.69
CA LEU A 493 1.84 23.86 9.18
C LEU A 493 1.75 25.15 8.33
N ASN A 494 0.73 25.28 7.51
CA ASN A 494 0.53 26.52 6.74
C ASN A 494 0.30 27.73 7.65
N ASN A 495 -0.39 27.52 8.78
CA ASN A 495 -0.68 28.57 9.76
C ASN A 495 0.52 28.95 10.64
N SER A 496 1.58 28.13 10.68
CA SER A 496 2.78 28.44 11.47
C SER A 496 3.59 29.61 10.91
N LYS A 497 3.50 29.89 9.60
CA LYS A 497 4.27 30.99 8.93
C LYS A 497 3.54 32.33 8.87
N SER A 498 2.22 32.31 8.72
CA SER A 498 1.40 33.51 8.52
C SER A 498 -0.06 33.24 8.84
N THR A 499 -0.91 34.27 8.73
CA THR A 499 -2.36 34.09 8.81
C THR A 499 -2.86 33.03 7.82
N THR A 500 -3.87 32.25 8.22
CA THR A 500 -4.48 31.19 7.41
C THR A 500 -4.79 31.70 6.00
N ASN A 501 -4.05 31.24 5.02
CA ASN A 501 -4.32 31.57 3.62
C ASN A 501 -5.00 30.38 2.94
N ILE A 502 -6.34 30.37 2.98
CA ILE A 502 -7.17 29.33 2.35
C ILE A 502 -6.88 29.25 0.84
N ASP A 503 -6.60 30.37 0.19
CA ASP A 503 -6.30 30.43 -1.25
C ASP A 503 -4.98 29.70 -1.56
N GLU A 504 -3.97 29.82 -0.71
CA GLU A 504 -2.69 29.11 -0.87
C GLU A 504 -2.87 27.59 -0.70
N LEU A 505 -3.61 27.16 0.33
CA LEU A 505 -3.93 25.75 0.55
C LEU A 505 -4.80 25.20 -0.59
N THR A 506 -5.75 25.96 -1.09
CA THR A 506 -6.59 25.57 -2.23
C THR A 506 -5.74 25.46 -3.50
N SER A 507 -4.83 26.39 -3.74
CA SER A 507 -3.87 26.34 -4.85
C SER A 507 -2.95 25.12 -4.73
N LEU A 508 -2.44 24.81 -3.53
CA LEU A 508 -1.63 23.64 -3.27
C LEU A 508 -2.40 22.35 -3.59
N SER A 509 -3.64 22.24 -3.11
CA SER A 509 -4.51 21.10 -3.39
C SER A 509 -4.87 21.00 -4.87
N GLY A 510 -4.98 22.13 -5.54
CA GLY A 510 -5.15 22.25 -6.99
C GLY A 510 -4.01 21.60 -7.79
N ASN A 511 -2.82 21.45 -7.21
CA ASN A 511 -1.67 20.78 -7.81
C ASN A 511 -1.64 19.26 -7.58
N SER A 512 -2.63 18.70 -6.88
CA SER A 512 -2.70 17.26 -6.62
C SER A 512 -3.12 16.47 -7.87
N PHE A 513 -2.80 15.18 -7.91
CA PHE A 513 -3.29 14.28 -8.97
C PHE A 513 -4.81 14.05 -8.88
N ALA A 514 -5.42 14.31 -7.72
CA ALA A 514 -6.87 14.28 -7.55
C ALA A 514 -7.57 15.24 -8.51
N THR A 515 -6.97 16.40 -8.79
CA THR A 515 -7.53 17.39 -9.72
C THR A 515 -7.62 16.89 -11.15
N VAL A 516 -6.76 15.99 -11.58
CA VAL A 516 -6.82 15.37 -12.91
C VAL A 516 -8.12 14.60 -13.09
N ALA A 517 -8.52 13.82 -12.09
CA ALA A 517 -9.79 13.08 -12.10
C ALA A 517 -10.99 14.03 -12.03
N ILE A 518 -10.94 15.04 -11.15
CA ILE A 518 -11.96 16.06 -11.01
C ILE A 518 -12.15 16.81 -12.34
N GLN A 519 -11.06 17.28 -12.95
CA GLN A 519 -11.12 18.02 -14.21
C GLN A 519 -11.64 17.15 -15.37
N SER A 520 -11.25 15.88 -15.43
CA SER A 520 -11.78 14.92 -16.39
C SER A 520 -13.29 14.70 -16.23
N ASN A 521 -13.78 14.60 -14.99
CA ASN A 521 -15.20 14.49 -14.71
C ASN A 521 -15.95 15.77 -15.08
N ILE A 522 -15.41 16.95 -14.74
CA ILE A 522 -16.00 18.25 -15.11
C ILE A 522 -16.08 18.35 -16.64
N THR A 523 -15.03 18.03 -17.37
CA THR A 523 -15.02 18.05 -18.84
C THR A 523 -16.11 17.16 -19.41
N ARG A 524 -16.23 15.91 -18.90
CA ARG A 524 -17.29 14.98 -19.34
C ARG A 524 -18.68 15.54 -19.06
N MET A 525 -18.92 16.13 -17.86
CA MET A 525 -20.20 16.73 -17.52
C MET A 525 -20.50 17.97 -18.41
N CYS A 526 -19.49 18.77 -18.73
CA CYS A 526 -19.64 19.87 -19.70
C CYS A 526 -20.01 19.36 -21.10
N ASP A 527 -19.40 18.26 -21.56
CA ASP A 527 -19.75 17.64 -22.83
C ASP A 527 -21.18 17.07 -22.82
N ASP A 528 -21.59 16.47 -21.71
CA ASP A 528 -22.98 16.01 -21.53
C ASP A 528 -23.97 17.18 -21.52
N ILE A 529 -23.65 18.30 -20.85
CA ILE A 529 -24.47 19.53 -20.89
C ILE A 529 -24.58 20.06 -22.32
N ASN A 530 -23.47 20.14 -23.06
CA ASN A 530 -23.47 20.58 -24.44
C ASN A 530 -24.35 19.68 -25.32
N ARG A 531 -24.25 18.36 -25.16
CA ARG A 531 -25.10 17.41 -25.87
C ARG A 531 -26.59 17.61 -25.52
N LEU A 532 -26.93 17.65 -24.24
CA LEU A 532 -28.30 17.85 -23.75
C LEU A 532 -28.87 19.20 -24.22
N THR A 533 -28.07 20.25 -24.23
CA THR A 533 -28.46 21.57 -24.73
C THR A 533 -28.76 21.53 -26.24
N LEU A 534 -27.96 20.81 -27.03
CA LEU A 534 -28.25 20.64 -28.45
C LEU A 534 -29.51 19.79 -28.69
N GLU A 535 -29.70 18.71 -27.93
CA GLU A 535 -30.91 17.89 -27.97
C GLU A 535 -32.13 18.69 -27.54
N HIS A 536 -32.03 19.50 -26.49
CA HIS A 536 -33.06 20.39 -26.00
C HIS A 536 -33.42 21.45 -27.07
N GLY A 537 -32.42 22.08 -27.69
CA GLY A 537 -32.63 23.06 -28.78
C GLY A 537 -33.26 22.45 -30.03
N SER A 538 -33.15 21.16 -30.23
CA SER A 538 -33.78 20.43 -31.34
C SER A 538 -35.23 20.03 -31.08
N LEU A 539 -35.74 20.22 -29.86
CA LEU A 539 -37.13 19.96 -29.56
C LEU A 539 -38.09 20.87 -30.38
N ILE A 540 -38.96 20.26 -31.15
CA ILE A 540 -39.95 20.99 -31.97
C ILE A 540 -41.05 21.50 -31.02
N LYS A 541 -41.06 22.79 -30.81
CA LYS A 541 -42.12 23.46 -30.04
C LYS A 541 -43.44 23.36 -30.84
N PRO A 542 -44.52 22.83 -30.26
CA PRO A 542 -45.81 22.79 -30.92
C PRO A 542 -46.26 24.18 -31.33
N THR A 543 -46.81 24.33 -32.53
CA THR A 543 -47.11 25.65 -33.18
C THR A 543 -48.01 26.59 -32.36
N LYS A 544 -48.82 26.04 -31.43
CA LYS A 544 -49.72 26.76 -30.55
C LYS A 544 -49.40 26.61 -29.07
N TYR A 545 -48.12 26.25 -28.76
CA TYR A 545 -47.68 26.15 -27.37
C TYR A 545 -47.45 27.54 -26.76
N ASP A 546 -48.10 27.78 -25.63
CA ASP A 546 -47.98 29.01 -24.83
C ASP A 546 -47.57 28.60 -23.40
N ASP A 547 -46.42 29.08 -22.94
CA ASP A 547 -45.86 28.79 -21.62
C ASP A 547 -46.79 29.22 -20.48
N ASN A 548 -47.43 30.42 -20.61
CA ASN A 548 -48.32 30.92 -19.58
C ASN A 548 -49.57 30.06 -19.42
N VAL A 549 -50.16 29.66 -20.57
CA VAL A 549 -51.36 28.80 -20.58
C VAL A 549 -51.07 27.41 -20.00
N MET A 550 -49.90 26.85 -20.30
CA MET A 550 -49.49 25.55 -19.79
C MET A 550 -49.17 25.60 -18.29
N THR A 551 -48.52 26.68 -17.82
CA THR A 551 -48.25 26.93 -16.40
C THR A 551 -49.55 27.03 -15.61
N GLU A 552 -50.50 27.85 -16.05
CA GLU A 552 -51.84 27.96 -15.44
C GLU A 552 -52.60 26.62 -15.43
N TYR A 553 -52.44 25.81 -16.49
CA TYR A 553 -53.06 24.50 -16.56
C TYR A 553 -52.50 23.55 -15.50
N ASN A 554 -51.16 23.52 -15.34
CA ASN A 554 -50.49 22.70 -14.36
C ASN A 554 -50.72 23.15 -12.92
N GLU A 555 -50.72 24.45 -12.65
CA GLU A 555 -51.07 24.99 -11.34
C GLU A 555 -52.49 24.58 -10.95
N TYR A 556 -53.42 24.62 -11.93
CA TYR A 556 -54.78 24.21 -11.68
C TYR A 556 -54.91 22.71 -11.37
N ILE A 557 -54.12 21.86 -12.03
CA ILE A 557 -54.03 20.43 -11.69
C ILE A 557 -53.51 20.22 -10.27
N LYS A 558 -52.43 20.93 -9.88
CA LYS A 558 -51.88 20.87 -8.52
C LYS A 558 -52.89 21.31 -7.46
N LEU A 559 -53.59 22.39 -7.71
CA LEU A 559 -54.66 22.88 -6.85
C LEU A 559 -55.80 21.88 -6.71
N MET A 560 -56.17 21.17 -7.79
CA MET A 560 -57.20 20.13 -7.74
C MET A 560 -56.77 18.95 -6.85
N ALA A 561 -55.49 18.62 -6.78
CA ALA A 561 -54.98 17.54 -5.94
C ALA A 561 -55.06 17.87 -4.44
N SER A 562 -55.06 19.17 -4.07
CA SER A 562 -55.06 19.65 -2.68
C SER A 562 -56.45 20.00 -2.10
N VAL A 563 -57.53 19.93 -2.88
CA VAL A 563 -58.85 20.36 -2.48
C VAL A 563 -59.80 19.23 -2.17
N SER A 564 -60.72 19.42 -1.19
CA SER A 564 -61.76 18.47 -0.79
C SER A 564 -62.74 18.10 -1.91
N GLN A 565 -63.34 16.90 -1.84
CA GLN A 565 -64.13 16.24 -2.90
C GLN A 565 -65.28 17.10 -3.47
N ASN A 566 -65.95 17.92 -2.64
CA ASN A 566 -67.07 18.76 -3.07
C ASN A 566 -66.67 19.93 -3.93
N LYS A 567 -65.45 20.49 -3.71
CA LYS A 567 -64.93 21.56 -4.56
C LYS A 567 -64.28 20.98 -5.83
N ARG A 568 -63.80 19.76 -5.79
CA ARG A 568 -63.13 19.05 -6.89
C ARG A 568 -64.02 18.91 -8.13
N ASN A 569 -65.31 18.59 -7.97
CA ASN A 569 -66.28 18.44 -9.08
C ASN A 569 -66.47 19.74 -9.87
N LYS A 570 -66.44 20.92 -9.18
CA LYS A 570 -66.57 22.24 -9.85
C LYS A 570 -65.31 22.59 -10.60
N MET A 571 -64.16 22.22 -10.02
CA MET A 571 -62.82 22.43 -10.64
C MET A 571 -62.59 21.52 -11.83
N VAL A 572 -63.10 20.25 -11.83
CA VAL A 572 -63.05 19.35 -12.99
C VAL A 572 -63.72 19.96 -14.21
N LYS A 573 -64.91 20.61 -14.04
CA LYS A 573 -65.62 21.27 -15.15
C LYS A 573 -64.82 22.47 -15.70
N GLN A 574 -64.13 23.18 -14.84
CA GLN A 574 -63.25 24.32 -15.25
C GLN A 574 -61.97 23.80 -15.93
N LEU A 575 -61.40 22.72 -15.45
CA LEU A 575 -60.25 22.05 -16.08
C LEU A 575 -60.61 21.54 -17.48
N GLN A 576 -61.81 20.95 -17.65
CA GLN A 576 -62.26 20.48 -18.96
C GLN A 576 -62.36 21.69 -19.95
N LYS A 577 -62.90 22.85 -19.52
CA LYS A 577 -62.94 24.06 -20.35
C LYS A 577 -61.52 24.60 -20.70
N LYS A 578 -60.58 24.56 -19.74
CA LYS A 578 -59.17 24.92 -20.01
C LYS A 578 -58.53 23.91 -20.97
N LYS A 579 -58.84 22.61 -20.82
CA LYS A 579 -58.36 21.54 -21.71
C LYS A 579 -58.89 21.75 -23.14
N ASP A 580 -60.17 22.10 -23.31
CA ASP A 580 -60.80 22.29 -24.61
C ASP A 580 -60.24 23.52 -25.36
N ASN A 581 -59.67 24.50 -24.62
CA ASN A 581 -59.02 25.70 -25.15
C ASN A 581 -57.57 25.48 -25.61
N ILE A 582 -56.91 24.42 -25.21
CA ILE A 582 -55.55 24.14 -25.60
C ILE A 582 -55.56 23.19 -26.79
N VAL A 583 -55.18 23.68 -27.94
CA VAL A 583 -55.11 22.89 -29.16
C VAL A 583 -53.89 21.95 -29.06
N ASP A 584 -54.12 20.66 -29.28
CA ASP A 584 -53.08 19.61 -29.23
C ASP A 584 -52.37 19.45 -27.86
N LEU A 585 -53.22 19.42 -26.80
CA LEU A 585 -52.76 19.36 -25.41
C LEU A 585 -51.76 18.22 -25.16
N ASP A 586 -51.99 17.04 -25.75
CA ASP A 586 -51.10 15.87 -25.51
C ASP A 586 -49.67 16.08 -26.02
N ASN A 587 -49.51 16.77 -27.17
CA ASN A 587 -48.17 17.11 -27.66
C ASN A 587 -47.57 18.28 -26.88
N CYS A 588 -48.41 19.23 -26.41
CA CYS A 588 -47.97 20.32 -25.54
C CYS A 588 -47.48 19.81 -24.18
N LEU A 589 -48.17 18.84 -23.58
CA LEU A 589 -47.73 18.20 -22.33
C LEU A 589 -46.45 17.39 -22.53
N LYS A 590 -46.36 16.59 -23.60
CA LYS A 590 -45.14 15.84 -23.93
C LYS A 590 -43.93 16.74 -24.17
N TYR A 591 -44.14 17.87 -24.83
CA TYR A 591 -43.09 18.87 -25.03
C TYR A 591 -42.68 19.47 -23.69
N GLN A 592 -43.63 19.90 -22.86
CA GLN A 592 -43.36 20.47 -21.56
C GLN A 592 -42.63 19.49 -20.62
N ASP A 593 -43.06 18.21 -20.57
CA ASP A 593 -42.40 17.18 -19.75
C ASP A 593 -40.98 16.91 -20.22
N LYS A 594 -40.75 16.88 -21.54
CA LYS A 594 -39.38 16.71 -22.07
C LYS A 594 -38.52 17.94 -21.77
N ASN A 595 -39.03 19.13 -22.02
CA ASN A 595 -38.34 20.38 -21.76
C ASN A 595 -37.92 20.47 -20.29
N LYS A 596 -38.86 20.20 -19.37
CA LYS A 596 -38.57 20.19 -17.93
C LYS A 596 -37.53 19.15 -17.53
N LYS A 597 -37.54 17.95 -18.12
CA LYS A 597 -36.52 16.93 -17.87
C LYS A 597 -35.14 17.39 -18.30
N PHE A 598 -35.01 18.01 -19.48
CA PHE A 598 -33.73 18.55 -19.93
C PHE A 598 -33.22 19.65 -19.00
N ASP A 599 -34.10 20.57 -18.57
CA ASP A 599 -33.72 21.64 -17.64
C ASP A 599 -33.29 21.09 -16.28
N GLU A 600 -33.98 20.07 -15.75
CA GLU A 600 -33.64 19.39 -14.50
C GLU A 600 -32.30 18.64 -14.62
N GLU A 601 -32.07 17.92 -15.73
CA GLU A 601 -30.81 17.20 -15.95
C GLU A 601 -29.62 18.16 -16.12
N ILE A 602 -29.78 19.24 -16.88
CA ILE A 602 -28.73 20.25 -17.06
C ILE A 602 -28.42 20.93 -15.71
N SER A 603 -29.46 21.37 -14.98
CA SER A 603 -29.29 22.01 -13.67
C SER A 603 -28.56 21.08 -12.67
N LEU A 604 -28.88 19.77 -12.65
CA LEU A 604 -28.22 18.81 -11.81
C LEU A 604 -26.74 18.66 -12.18
N LEU A 605 -26.40 18.63 -13.47
CA LEU A 605 -25.01 18.55 -13.92
C LEU A 605 -24.24 19.84 -13.58
N GLU A 606 -24.86 21.02 -13.72
CA GLU A 606 -24.25 22.31 -13.34
C GLU A 606 -23.99 22.38 -11.82
N GLU A 607 -24.94 21.93 -11.00
CA GLU A 607 -24.77 21.82 -9.55
C GLU A 607 -23.62 20.87 -9.19
N ASN A 608 -23.54 19.70 -9.82
CA ASN A 608 -22.46 18.75 -9.63
C ASN A 608 -21.09 19.32 -10.04
N ILE A 609 -21.01 20.08 -11.13
CA ILE A 609 -19.77 20.77 -11.54
C ILE A 609 -19.35 21.78 -10.46
N ASN A 610 -20.27 22.56 -9.91
CA ASN A 610 -19.97 23.51 -8.86
C ASN A 610 -19.50 22.84 -7.57
N LEU A 611 -20.14 21.74 -7.17
CA LEU A 611 -19.70 20.93 -6.04
C LEU A 611 -18.27 20.41 -6.25
N GLN A 612 -17.96 19.88 -7.44
CA GLN A 612 -16.60 19.39 -7.71
C GLN A 612 -15.55 20.49 -7.75
N LYS A 613 -15.87 21.68 -8.26
CA LYS A 613 -14.95 22.83 -8.27
C LYS A 613 -14.62 23.31 -6.86
N ASN A 614 -15.58 23.26 -5.95
CA ASN A 614 -15.42 23.76 -4.59
C ASN A 614 -14.97 22.70 -3.59
N THR A 615 -14.79 21.45 -4.02
CA THR A 615 -14.49 20.31 -3.13
C THR A 615 -13.32 20.60 -2.18
N PHE A 616 -12.22 21.15 -2.67
CA PHE A 616 -11.05 21.43 -1.84
C PHE A 616 -11.24 22.63 -0.92
N SER A 617 -11.83 23.71 -1.40
CA SER A 617 -12.08 24.90 -0.57
C SER A 617 -13.05 24.60 0.58
N ASP A 618 -14.10 23.83 0.31
CA ASP A 618 -15.07 23.43 1.32
C ASP A 618 -14.46 22.49 2.36
N GLN A 619 -13.64 21.52 1.91
CA GLN A 619 -12.88 20.64 2.82
C GLN A 619 -11.91 21.44 3.71
N ILE A 620 -11.13 22.35 3.13
CA ILE A 620 -10.19 23.18 3.88
C ILE A 620 -10.93 24.02 4.93
N ALA A 621 -12.05 24.65 4.56
CA ALA A 621 -12.87 25.40 5.50
C ALA A 621 -13.33 24.51 6.67
N ASN A 622 -13.84 23.32 6.40
CA ASN A 622 -14.27 22.37 7.42
C ASN A 622 -13.14 21.92 8.37
N TYR A 623 -11.91 21.71 7.85
CA TYR A 623 -10.75 21.43 8.69
C TYR A 623 -10.35 22.62 9.56
N VAL A 624 -10.34 23.83 9.01
CA VAL A 624 -10.01 25.06 9.73
C VAL A 624 -11.02 25.30 10.85
N ASP A 625 -12.32 25.20 10.56
CA ASP A 625 -13.37 25.36 11.55
C ASP A 625 -13.22 24.38 12.72
N MET A 626 -12.90 23.13 12.41
CA MET A 626 -12.67 22.11 13.43
C MET A 626 -11.42 22.41 14.27
N LEU A 627 -10.33 22.88 13.66
CA LEU A 627 -9.12 23.28 14.36
C LEU A 627 -9.33 24.49 15.28
N ILE A 628 -10.18 25.45 14.88
CA ILE A 628 -10.59 26.60 15.70
C ILE A 628 -11.41 26.10 16.89
N GLU A 629 -12.41 25.26 16.66
CA GLU A 629 -13.30 24.73 17.70
C GLU A 629 -12.54 23.97 18.78
N TYR A 630 -11.53 23.18 18.38
CA TYR A 630 -10.66 22.45 19.33
C TYR A 630 -9.52 23.29 19.92
N GLY A 631 -9.36 24.55 19.48
CA GLY A 631 -8.37 25.50 20.05
C GLY A 631 -6.95 25.33 19.53
N PHE A 632 -6.76 24.72 18.36
CA PHE A 632 -5.47 24.59 17.68
C PHE A 632 -5.09 25.85 16.89
N ILE A 633 -6.10 26.60 16.43
CA ILE A 633 -5.97 27.86 15.72
C ILE A 633 -6.80 28.92 16.44
N GLU A 634 -6.24 30.11 16.68
CA GLU A 634 -6.91 31.27 17.23
C GLU A 634 -6.44 32.52 16.46
N ASP A 635 -7.34 33.42 16.10
CA ASP A 635 -7.05 34.61 15.32
C ASP A 635 -6.20 34.33 14.05
N SER A 636 -6.50 33.27 13.35
CA SER A 636 -5.78 32.78 12.17
C SER A 636 -4.30 32.43 12.44
N LYS A 637 -3.93 32.18 13.68
CA LYS A 637 -2.56 31.77 14.09
C LYS A 637 -2.61 30.44 14.80
N LEU A 638 -1.51 29.69 14.70
CA LEU A 638 -1.35 28.47 15.45
C LEU A 638 -1.20 28.79 16.95
N THR A 639 -1.91 28.04 17.79
CA THR A 639 -1.76 28.12 19.24
C THR A 639 -0.60 27.21 19.71
N MET A 640 -0.21 27.30 20.98
CA MET A 640 0.74 26.36 21.58
C MET A 640 0.26 24.91 21.46
N LEU A 641 -1.04 24.65 21.53
CA LEU A 641 -1.61 23.32 21.31
C LEU A 641 -1.43 22.85 19.87
N GLY A 642 -1.53 23.74 18.92
CA GLY A 642 -1.24 23.45 17.51
C GLY A 642 0.24 23.13 17.28
N ASP A 643 1.16 23.89 17.90
CA ASP A 643 2.59 23.63 17.86
C ASP A 643 2.95 22.25 18.41
N ILE A 644 2.32 21.84 19.52
CA ILE A 644 2.48 20.52 20.14
C ILE A 644 1.98 19.43 19.17
N ALA A 645 0.81 19.64 18.55
CA ALA A 645 0.22 18.67 17.65
C ALA A 645 1.13 18.38 16.43
N LEU A 646 1.85 19.37 15.93
CA LEU A 646 2.80 19.21 14.81
C LEU A 646 4.02 18.33 15.14
N LEU A 647 4.32 18.11 16.42
CA LEU A 647 5.42 17.23 16.84
C LEU A 647 5.00 15.76 16.93
N ILE A 648 3.70 15.47 16.86
CA ILE A 648 3.11 14.14 17.03
C ILE A 648 2.68 13.61 15.65
N GLN A 649 3.24 12.47 15.21
CA GLN A 649 2.96 11.88 13.90
C GLN A 649 2.60 10.39 13.95
N GLU A 650 3.06 9.65 14.97
CA GLU A 650 2.82 8.21 15.11
C GLU A 650 1.40 7.88 15.59
N VAL A 651 0.70 8.85 16.18
CA VAL A 651 -0.67 8.74 16.69
C VAL A 651 -1.51 9.94 16.25
N PRO A 652 -2.86 9.88 16.33
CA PRO A 652 -3.72 11.02 16.03
C PRO A 652 -3.35 12.25 16.85
N ASN A 653 -2.68 13.19 16.21
CA ASN A 653 -2.07 14.35 16.88
C ASN A 653 -3.09 15.27 17.57
N ILE A 654 -4.24 15.53 16.93
CA ILE A 654 -5.35 16.31 17.50
C ILE A 654 -5.83 15.68 18.83
N VAL A 655 -5.98 14.35 18.82
CA VAL A 655 -6.47 13.62 20.00
C VAL A 655 -5.41 13.58 21.11
N MET A 656 -4.17 13.22 20.76
CA MET A 656 -3.09 13.06 21.75
C MET A 656 -2.69 14.39 22.38
N SER A 657 -2.56 15.46 21.61
CA SER A 657 -2.22 16.79 22.12
C SER A 657 -3.34 17.36 23.02
N LYS A 658 -4.60 17.15 22.65
CA LYS A 658 -5.74 17.56 23.48
C LYS A 658 -5.81 16.73 24.77
N LEU A 659 -5.57 15.42 24.69
CA LEU A 659 -5.50 14.53 25.84
C LEU A 659 -4.40 14.96 26.83
N LEU A 660 -3.21 15.31 26.32
CA LEU A 660 -2.10 15.81 27.13
C LEU A 660 -2.53 16.99 28.00
N VAL A 661 -3.20 17.99 27.39
CA VAL A 661 -3.66 19.19 28.11
C VAL A 661 -4.79 18.85 29.09
N MET A 662 -5.76 18.01 28.71
CA MET A 662 -6.89 17.62 29.57
C MET A 662 -6.45 16.79 30.77
N CYS A 663 -5.35 16.05 30.67
CA CYS A 663 -4.80 15.20 31.73
C CYS A 663 -3.58 15.84 32.43
N ASP A 664 -3.51 17.17 32.50
CA ASP A 664 -2.45 17.94 33.17
C ASP A 664 -1.03 17.44 32.87
N ASN A 665 -0.71 17.36 31.56
CA ASN A 665 0.56 16.88 31.01
C ASN A 665 0.94 15.46 31.49
N PHE A 666 -0.03 14.59 31.75
CA PHE A 666 0.18 13.22 32.28
C PHE A 666 0.96 13.17 33.59
N LYS A 667 0.92 14.21 34.37
CA LYS A 667 1.68 14.37 35.62
C LYS A 667 1.47 13.19 36.57
N ASP A 668 0.23 12.74 36.67
CA ASP A 668 -0.19 11.65 37.56
C ASP A 668 0.12 10.24 37.04
N LEU A 669 0.56 10.09 35.81
CA LEU A 669 0.89 8.80 35.23
C LEU A 669 2.37 8.46 35.45
N SER A 670 2.62 7.20 35.81
CA SER A 670 3.98 6.64 35.87
C SER A 670 4.50 6.35 34.43
N THR A 671 5.80 6.07 34.26
CA THR A 671 6.36 5.62 32.99
C THR A 671 5.67 4.36 32.48
N VAL A 672 5.31 3.43 33.35
CA VAL A 672 4.58 2.21 32.98
C VAL A 672 3.18 2.56 32.45
N ASP A 673 2.47 3.47 33.13
CA ASP A 673 1.16 3.94 32.67
C ASP A 673 1.23 4.62 31.30
N LEU A 674 2.29 5.41 31.04
CA LEU A 674 2.53 6.03 29.73
C LEU A 674 2.79 4.99 28.62
N ILE A 675 3.59 3.96 28.91
CA ILE A 675 3.79 2.84 27.98
C ILE A 675 2.47 2.15 27.65
N MET A 676 1.66 1.90 28.68
CA MET A 676 0.34 1.28 28.50
C MET A 676 -0.63 2.20 27.74
N LEU A 677 -0.61 3.51 28.00
CA LEU A 677 -1.39 4.49 27.24
C LEU A 677 -1.00 4.50 25.76
N PHE A 678 0.29 4.50 25.44
CA PHE A 678 0.75 4.50 24.05
C PHE A 678 0.50 3.16 23.35
N SER A 679 0.44 2.07 24.11
CA SER A 679 0.20 0.73 23.56
C SER A 679 -1.20 0.53 22.99
N VAL A 680 -2.16 1.40 23.26
CA VAL A 680 -3.52 1.28 22.70
C VAL A 680 -3.59 1.66 21.22
N TYR A 681 -2.60 2.40 20.71
CA TYR A 681 -2.47 2.75 19.32
C TYR A 681 -1.66 1.70 18.53
N ASN A 682 -2.19 0.51 18.44
CA ASN A 682 -1.54 -0.60 17.75
C ASN A 682 -2.47 -1.24 16.71
N ASN A 683 -1.90 -1.96 15.74
CA ASN A 683 -2.63 -2.68 14.70
C ASN A 683 -2.55 -4.20 14.93
N THR A 684 -2.36 -4.65 16.17
CA THR A 684 -2.28 -6.07 16.48
C THR A 684 -3.67 -6.69 16.54
N ARG A 685 -3.78 -7.94 16.10
CA ARG A 685 -4.99 -8.75 16.23
C ARG A 685 -4.70 -9.95 17.11
N LEU A 686 -5.59 -10.21 18.05
CA LEU A 686 -5.56 -11.35 18.98
C LEU A 686 -6.57 -12.41 18.54
N LEU A 687 -6.55 -13.57 19.23
CA LEU A 687 -7.61 -14.58 19.12
C LEU A 687 -8.96 -14.01 19.61
N ASP A 688 -8.89 -13.15 20.62
CA ASP A 688 -10.03 -12.44 21.20
C ASP A 688 -9.62 -10.96 21.36
N ASP A 689 -10.03 -10.15 20.36
CA ASP A 689 -9.69 -8.74 20.32
C ASP A 689 -10.35 -7.96 21.46
N LYS A 690 -9.57 -7.11 22.14
CA LYS A 690 -9.98 -6.35 23.30
C LYS A 690 -10.26 -4.89 22.92
N PHE A 691 -11.54 -4.52 22.92
CA PHE A 691 -12.00 -3.16 22.65
C PHE A 691 -12.57 -2.45 23.88
N THR A 692 -12.46 -3.06 25.05
CA THR A 692 -12.91 -2.49 26.33
C THR A 692 -11.75 -2.38 27.30
N ILE A 693 -11.76 -1.29 28.10
CA ILE A 693 -10.75 -1.05 29.13
C ILE A 693 -10.84 -2.16 30.18
N PRO A 694 -9.73 -2.88 30.48
CA PRO A 694 -9.73 -3.93 31.50
C PRO A 694 -9.92 -3.35 32.93
N ASP A 695 -10.70 -4.04 33.76
CA ASP A 695 -10.98 -3.64 35.14
C ASP A 695 -9.75 -3.66 36.08
N ARG A 696 -8.66 -4.33 35.65
CA ARG A 696 -7.43 -4.51 36.48
C ARG A 696 -6.53 -3.28 36.56
N LEU A 697 -6.76 -2.27 35.70
CA LEU A 697 -5.92 -1.09 35.62
C LEU A 697 -6.11 -0.16 36.79
N ASN A 698 -5.05 0.61 37.12
CA ASN A 698 -5.18 1.63 38.17
C ASN A 698 -6.16 2.73 37.73
N PHE A 699 -6.71 3.44 38.73
CA PHE A 699 -7.77 4.44 38.52
C PHE A 699 -7.32 5.58 37.59
N LYS A 700 -6.08 6.08 37.74
CA LYS A 700 -5.58 7.22 36.97
C LYS A 700 -5.45 6.88 35.47
N LEU A 701 -4.84 5.72 35.15
CA LEU A 701 -4.74 5.23 33.78
C LEU A 701 -6.12 4.97 33.18
N THR A 702 -7.01 4.34 33.96
CA THR A 702 -8.39 4.05 33.52
C THR A 702 -9.14 5.33 33.16
N ASP A 703 -9.02 6.38 33.97
CA ASP A 703 -9.66 7.68 33.72
C ASP A 703 -9.09 8.36 32.48
N THR A 704 -7.75 8.31 32.28
CA THR A 704 -7.08 8.82 31.09
C THR A 704 -7.52 8.07 29.83
N LEU A 705 -7.64 6.74 29.87
CA LEU A 705 -8.09 5.93 28.75
C LEU A 705 -9.57 6.20 28.40
N ARG A 706 -10.44 6.41 29.37
CA ARG A 706 -11.83 6.84 29.13
C ARG A 706 -11.90 8.20 28.47
N THR A 707 -11.07 9.14 28.90
CA THR A 707 -10.95 10.46 28.29
C THR A 707 -10.46 10.35 26.86
N LEU A 708 -9.49 9.48 26.60
CA LEU A 708 -8.98 9.18 25.26
C LEU A 708 -10.09 8.64 24.32
N ASP A 709 -10.82 7.61 24.78
CA ASP A 709 -11.94 7.02 24.01
C ASP A 709 -13.00 8.08 23.69
N ALA A 710 -13.39 8.89 24.65
CA ALA A 710 -14.38 9.95 24.45
C ALA A 710 -13.90 11.00 23.43
N LEU A 711 -12.63 11.43 23.52
CA LEU A 711 -12.04 12.36 22.55
C LEU A 711 -11.95 11.75 21.16
N HIS A 712 -11.48 10.52 21.06
CA HIS A 712 -11.35 9.82 19.78
C HIS A 712 -12.71 9.70 19.07
N ILE A 713 -13.75 9.31 19.79
CA ILE A 713 -15.12 9.22 19.27
C ILE A 713 -15.63 10.60 18.88
N SER A 714 -15.43 11.63 19.69
CA SER A 714 -15.89 13.00 19.42
C SER A 714 -15.26 13.56 18.16
N VAL A 715 -13.93 13.47 18.03
CA VAL A 715 -13.19 13.97 16.86
C VAL A 715 -13.60 13.21 15.60
N THR A 716 -13.75 11.88 15.68
CA THR A 716 -14.16 11.05 14.54
C THR A 716 -15.57 11.39 14.07
N ASN A 717 -16.54 11.54 14.98
CA ASN A 717 -17.91 11.88 14.62
C ASN A 717 -18.02 13.29 14.02
N GLN A 718 -17.34 14.27 14.57
CA GLN A 718 -17.35 15.63 14.04
C GLN A 718 -16.69 15.71 12.66
N ALA A 719 -15.61 14.96 12.43
CA ALA A 719 -15.00 14.87 11.12
C ALA A 719 -15.94 14.22 10.09
N LEU A 720 -16.63 13.15 10.49
CA LEU A 720 -17.61 12.47 9.64
C LEU A 720 -18.79 13.41 9.27
N GLU A 721 -19.34 14.16 10.24
CA GLU A 721 -20.40 15.14 10.00
C GLU A 721 -19.97 16.23 9.01
N ARG A 722 -18.69 16.64 9.06
CA ARG A 722 -18.11 17.64 8.16
C ARG A 722 -17.56 17.03 6.84
N GLN A 723 -17.72 15.74 6.63
CA GLN A 723 -17.21 15.00 5.46
C GLN A 723 -15.70 15.17 5.22
N ILE A 724 -14.92 15.21 6.31
CA ILE A 724 -13.46 15.25 6.27
C ILE A 724 -12.88 13.98 6.90
N VAL A 725 -11.63 13.67 6.56
CA VAL A 725 -10.91 12.52 7.12
C VAL A 725 -10.27 12.93 8.44
N ALA A 726 -10.61 12.28 9.53
CA ALA A 726 -10.03 12.58 10.84
C ALA A 726 -8.59 12.05 10.93
N PHE A 727 -8.44 10.76 10.89
CA PHE A 727 -7.18 10.02 10.96
C PHE A 727 -7.43 8.52 10.68
N ASP A 728 -6.36 7.78 10.40
CA ASP A 728 -6.39 6.33 10.30
C ASP A 728 -6.05 5.70 11.65
N GLY A 729 -6.75 4.65 12.04
CA GLY A 729 -6.45 3.79 13.18
C GLY A 729 -7.56 3.74 14.23
N GLU A 730 -7.75 2.56 14.77
CA GLU A 730 -8.67 2.25 15.88
C GLU A 730 -7.89 2.13 17.18
N ILE A 731 -8.52 2.51 18.30
CA ILE A 731 -8.01 2.22 19.63
C ILE A 731 -8.36 0.78 19.97
N ASN A 732 -7.37 0.00 20.39
CA ASN A 732 -7.58 -1.33 20.94
C ASN A 732 -6.65 -1.60 22.12
N TYR A 733 -7.05 -2.49 23.00
CA TYR A 733 -6.34 -2.80 24.24
C TYR A 733 -5.54 -4.09 24.18
N ASN A 734 -5.26 -4.59 22.97
CA ASN A 734 -4.57 -5.85 22.72
C ASN A 734 -3.13 -5.87 23.27
N MET A 735 -2.44 -4.74 23.24
CA MET A 735 -1.04 -4.62 23.65
C MET A 735 -0.83 -4.27 25.12
N LEU A 736 -1.88 -4.21 25.95
CA LEU A 736 -1.72 -4.00 27.40
C LEU A 736 -0.95 -5.13 28.10
N CYS A 737 -0.73 -6.26 27.45
CA CYS A 737 0.20 -7.28 27.91
C CYS A 737 1.67 -6.81 27.94
N ILE A 738 1.99 -5.65 27.35
CA ILE A 738 3.34 -5.04 27.43
C ILE A 738 3.76 -4.79 28.88
N GLU A 739 2.82 -4.57 29.81
CA GLU A 739 3.09 -4.44 31.23
C GLU A 739 3.91 -5.62 31.77
N GLU A 740 3.53 -6.86 31.43
CA GLU A 740 4.27 -8.07 31.83
C GLU A 740 5.69 -8.12 31.21
N TRP A 741 5.85 -7.58 29.99
CA TRP A 741 7.17 -7.48 29.34
C TRP A 741 8.12 -6.57 30.13
N LEU A 742 7.62 -5.49 30.70
CA LEU A 742 8.45 -4.55 31.46
C LEU A 742 9.11 -5.20 32.66
N ASP A 743 8.46 -6.18 33.30
CA ASP A 743 8.97 -6.94 34.45
C ASP A 743 9.99 -8.02 34.11
N VAL A 744 10.12 -8.37 32.79
CA VAL A 744 11.07 -9.38 32.35
C VAL A 744 12.50 -8.90 32.55
N THR A 745 13.31 -9.69 33.25
CA THR A 745 14.71 -9.38 33.60
C THR A 745 15.72 -10.41 33.07
N THR A 746 15.26 -11.62 32.75
CA THR A 746 16.11 -12.71 32.24
C THR A 746 15.67 -13.22 30.88
N SER A 747 16.59 -13.84 30.14
CA SER A 747 16.30 -14.45 28.84
C SER A 747 15.26 -15.57 28.93
N ASP A 748 15.27 -16.34 30.04
CA ASP A 748 14.28 -17.42 30.24
C ASP A 748 12.87 -16.85 30.46
N GLU A 749 12.73 -15.78 31.25
CA GLU A 749 11.46 -15.05 31.43
C GLU A 749 10.97 -14.47 30.11
N ALA A 750 11.88 -13.90 29.30
CA ALA A 750 11.56 -13.39 27.98
C ALA A 750 10.98 -14.48 27.06
N ILE A 751 11.60 -15.63 27.03
CA ILE A 751 11.14 -16.79 26.23
C ILE A 751 9.76 -17.26 26.72
N GLN A 752 9.56 -17.35 28.05
CA GLN A 752 8.27 -17.74 28.63
C GLN A 752 7.15 -16.73 28.27
N PHE A 753 7.44 -15.43 28.39
CA PHE A 753 6.48 -14.39 28.01
C PHE A 753 6.15 -14.47 26.51
N LEU A 754 7.15 -14.56 25.63
CA LEU A 754 6.94 -14.65 24.19
C LEU A 754 6.15 -15.91 23.79
N HIS A 755 6.38 -17.03 24.47
CA HIS A 755 5.58 -18.23 24.28
C HIS A 755 4.13 -18.03 24.74
N LYS A 756 3.93 -17.38 25.90
CA LYS A 756 2.60 -17.04 26.45
C LYS A 756 1.79 -16.20 25.46
N ILE A 757 2.35 -15.09 24.96
CA ILE A 757 1.61 -14.19 24.04
C ILE A 757 1.23 -14.90 22.74
N LYS A 758 2.08 -15.79 22.25
CA LYS A 758 1.80 -16.58 21.04
C LYS A 758 0.71 -17.63 21.27
N CYS A 759 0.80 -18.40 22.36
CA CYS A 759 -0.10 -19.54 22.59
C CYS A 759 -1.44 -19.13 23.21
N GLU A 760 -1.44 -18.17 24.14
CA GLU A 760 -2.65 -17.78 24.86
C GLU A 760 -3.39 -16.62 24.18
N TYR A 761 -2.66 -15.63 23.66
CA TYR A 761 -3.28 -14.45 23.04
C TYR A 761 -3.33 -14.53 21.51
N GLY A 762 -2.58 -15.46 20.91
CA GLY A 762 -2.47 -15.58 19.44
C GLY A 762 -1.67 -14.45 18.80
N LEU A 763 -0.89 -13.69 19.60
CA LEU A 763 -0.08 -12.59 19.12
C LEU A 763 1.24 -13.10 18.57
N SER A 764 1.52 -12.81 17.29
CA SER A 764 2.79 -13.20 16.67
C SER A 764 3.96 -12.36 17.19
N LEU A 765 5.17 -12.96 17.25
CA LEU A 765 6.35 -12.25 17.74
C LEU A 765 6.73 -11.05 16.89
N GLY A 766 6.54 -11.15 15.57
CA GLY A 766 6.79 -10.04 14.67
C GLY A 766 5.82 -8.87 14.86
N ASP A 767 4.55 -9.14 15.18
CA ASP A 767 3.57 -8.08 15.45
C ASP A 767 3.80 -7.47 16.82
N PHE A 768 4.16 -8.27 17.85
CA PHE A 768 4.57 -7.77 19.16
C PHE A 768 5.78 -6.83 19.06
N SER A 769 6.85 -7.26 18.40
CA SER A 769 8.07 -6.45 18.22
C SER A 769 7.77 -5.12 17.51
N LYS A 770 6.94 -5.13 16.45
CA LYS A 770 6.55 -3.89 15.76
C LYS A 770 5.73 -2.95 16.64
N ALA A 771 4.79 -3.49 17.43
CA ALA A 771 3.99 -2.68 18.33
C ALA A 771 4.85 -2.11 19.46
N ALA A 772 5.79 -2.87 20.01
CA ALA A 772 6.75 -2.41 20.98
C ALA A 772 7.62 -1.26 20.44
N MET A 773 8.14 -1.40 19.21
CA MET A 773 8.90 -0.32 18.55
C MET A 773 8.04 0.93 18.28
N LYS A 774 6.76 0.76 17.94
CA LYS A 774 5.84 1.91 17.78
C LYS A 774 5.65 2.67 19.09
N ILE A 775 5.54 1.97 20.23
CA ILE A 775 5.45 2.61 21.55
C ILE A 775 6.70 3.45 21.83
N ILE A 776 7.89 2.94 21.49
CA ILE A 776 9.15 3.69 21.63
C ILE A 776 9.13 4.95 20.78
N ASN A 777 8.68 4.86 19.53
CA ASN A 777 8.60 6.01 18.62
C ASN A 777 7.63 7.08 19.14
N ILE A 778 6.45 6.68 19.64
CA ILE A 778 5.50 7.59 20.30
C ILE A 778 6.19 8.27 21.50
N GLY A 779 6.91 7.51 22.32
CA GLY A 779 7.67 8.05 23.47
C GLY A 779 8.69 9.11 23.05
N LEU A 780 9.43 8.88 21.96
CA LEU A 780 10.39 9.84 21.41
C LEU A 780 9.71 11.13 20.91
N GLU A 781 8.58 11.02 20.22
CA GLU A 781 7.81 12.20 19.78
C GLU A 781 7.27 12.99 20.98
N MET A 782 6.72 12.29 21.97
CA MET A 782 6.23 12.93 23.19
C MET A 782 7.36 13.54 24.04
N THR A 783 8.58 13.01 23.96
CA THR A 783 9.77 13.66 24.56
C THR A 783 10.04 15.02 23.92
N ASN A 784 9.94 15.14 22.58
CA ASN A 784 10.05 16.42 21.90
C ASN A 784 8.93 17.40 22.33
N VAL A 785 7.73 16.88 22.58
CA VAL A 785 6.62 17.67 23.12
C VAL A 785 6.95 18.16 24.54
N ALA A 786 7.45 17.28 25.41
CA ALA A 786 7.84 17.65 26.78
C ALA A 786 8.92 18.75 26.81
N ILE A 787 9.92 18.66 25.93
CA ILE A 787 10.93 19.69 25.73
C ILE A 787 10.28 21.02 25.30
N LYS A 788 9.36 20.98 24.34
CA LYS A 788 8.66 22.17 23.81
C LYS A 788 7.84 22.89 24.88
N ILE A 789 7.18 22.12 25.78
CA ILE A 789 6.38 22.69 26.89
C ILE A 789 7.21 22.95 28.15
N HIS A 790 8.51 22.67 28.13
CA HIS A 790 9.44 22.81 29.27
C HIS A 790 9.08 21.98 30.50
N ASP A 791 8.50 20.79 30.30
CA ASP A 791 8.14 19.85 31.38
C ASP A 791 9.24 18.79 31.54
N VAL A 792 10.19 19.09 32.44
CA VAL A 792 11.34 18.24 32.72
C VAL A 792 10.95 16.89 33.37
N GLU A 793 9.88 16.85 34.17
CA GLU A 793 9.42 15.60 34.79
C GLU A 793 8.85 14.63 33.74
N LEU A 794 8.03 15.14 32.81
CA LEU A 794 7.49 14.37 31.71
C LEU A 794 8.62 13.91 30.77
N GLU A 795 9.56 14.81 30.42
CA GLU A 795 10.73 14.47 29.60
C GLU A 795 11.51 13.30 30.21
N HIS A 796 11.77 13.33 31.51
CA HIS A 796 12.48 12.25 32.21
C HIS A 796 11.72 10.91 32.14
N LYS A 797 10.40 10.92 32.40
CA LYS A 797 9.56 9.72 32.30
C LYS A 797 9.62 9.12 30.89
N LEU A 798 9.48 9.95 29.87
CA LEU A 798 9.43 9.53 28.46
C LEU A 798 10.79 9.03 27.95
N SER A 799 11.89 9.65 28.34
CA SER A 799 13.24 9.27 27.91
C SER A 799 13.65 7.85 28.34
N THR A 800 13.01 7.30 29.37
CA THR A 800 13.30 5.95 29.88
C THR A 800 12.51 4.85 29.15
N ILE A 801 11.47 5.18 28.36
CA ILE A 801 10.60 4.22 27.68
C ILE A 801 11.40 3.26 26.80
N GLY A 802 12.32 3.81 25.98
CA GLY A 802 13.15 3.01 25.09
C GLY A 802 13.93 1.92 25.82
N SER A 803 14.63 2.28 26.90
CA SER A 803 15.44 1.33 27.68
C SER A 803 14.63 0.25 28.42
N LEU A 804 13.37 0.52 28.73
CA LEU A 804 12.46 -0.45 29.37
C LEU A 804 11.92 -1.48 28.38
N ILE A 805 11.69 -1.08 27.13
CA ILE A 805 11.05 -1.91 26.09
C ILE A 805 12.09 -2.62 25.21
N GLU A 806 13.15 -1.90 24.79
CA GLU A 806 14.18 -2.43 23.91
C GLU A 806 15.16 -3.32 24.69
N LYS A 807 14.80 -4.59 24.77
CA LYS A 807 15.59 -5.60 25.46
C LYS A 807 15.38 -6.97 24.79
N PHE A 808 16.33 -7.89 25.01
CA PHE A 808 16.31 -9.23 24.43
C PHE A 808 16.13 -9.20 22.90
N VAL A 809 15.01 -9.77 22.41
CA VAL A 809 14.72 -9.89 20.98
C VAL A 809 13.94 -8.71 20.38
N VAL A 810 13.52 -7.77 21.23
CA VAL A 810 12.93 -6.49 20.78
C VAL A 810 14.08 -5.53 20.52
N THR A 811 14.37 -5.29 19.24
CA THR A 811 15.49 -4.46 18.80
C THR A 811 15.14 -3.72 17.51
N ASN A 812 15.81 -2.58 17.30
CA ASN A 812 15.77 -1.79 16.06
C ASN A 812 16.88 -2.19 15.06
N GLN A 813 17.76 -3.15 15.40
CA GLN A 813 18.86 -3.58 14.56
C GLN A 813 18.37 -4.27 13.27
N SER A 814 19.20 -4.22 12.23
CA SER A 814 18.96 -4.91 10.94
C SER A 814 20.24 -5.56 10.43
N LEU A 815 20.12 -6.77 9.90
CA LEU A 815 21.23 -7.51 9.31
C LEU A 815 21.76 -6.88 8.01
N TYR A 816 21.04 -5.94 7.44
CA TYR A 816 21.44 -5.22 6.23
C TYR A 816 22.27 -3.97 6.50
N VAL A 817 22.23 -3.44 7.71
CA VAL A 817 22.86 -2.16 8.09
C VAL A 817 24.16 -2.34 8.90
N THR A 818 24.60 -3.56 9.09
CA THR A 818 25.82 -3.92 9.83
C THR A 818 27.05 -3.94 8.96
#